data_16518b4be7dc2f1410531ba48c25e526
#
_entry.id   16518b4be7dc2f1410531ba48c25e526
#
_cell.length_a   1.000
_cell.length_b   1.000
_cell.length_c   1.000
_cell.angle_alpha   90.00
_cell.angle_beta   90.00
_cell.angle_gamma   90.00
#
_symmetry.space_group_name_H-M   'P 1'
#
loop_
_entity.id
_entity.type
_entity.pdbx_description
1 polymer ?
#
loop_
_entity_poly.entity_id
_entity_poly.type
_entity_poly.pdbx_seq_one_letter_code
_entity_poly.pdbx_strand_id
1 'polypeptide(L)'
;MALNIKQRRLFYLGIITICLLFLALSISGLFRFTTYARREKNPMVKDIIDEDTKRKQKLSQVSETEDVSQEIYGLYLPSYDEDGKKVAVIRGAYTVFLNNKTYKITKPEIGITGDGDNDSNDRESKDIIITSDTGEVDKATNRGVLYGNVITRLGEDLEIFTEDFTYSPEDKIVNTDGPVTVRGEQMKITGDGLKISLPEAKAAIKRDPEMEITSDKDENFLFSDKGAVTNRNIAENIFIRASGELVFEHKKKIATFNDNVRISKGKSTVFADKLSVPFDSKLKGIEQVIASGNVLASDGEKNAKGETFTWDSKNETAILEDDPVAEFFDDKISITASRIMFSTVQGRMDVPVAGQLTTVVNLKSKKRDKENENEKTKIIFASSDKKTNYDTITINWKGRMSFEQNTNQAIFEDDVIVTKEGTKLYCQRLDIRFDSKNDSLEEMEATKDVHMIEKRGDSIREARGDKLIWASAKNYIELYGNDTLATVDDGDKQISAPKITFSESEQKMLAEGKGNLLAKTSSEKDGKEAEHFNINWDKEMIYNGKDKIANFYEMIKATKGKNKLDCDRLDVFFDDKDNIKKATAFGNVYINSPDSDNTEGLGTLLEWDLIQDVAVLTGNPLAELRKSGARTFSKKIFFDITTKRVHWEGRPHWKIY
;
A
#
# COMPACT_ATOMS: atom_id res chain seq x y z
N MET A 1 -12.03 5.22 -17.41
CA MET A 1 -12.61 5.77 -18.63
C MET A 1 -12.18 4.91 -19.81
N ALA A 2 -13.10 4.27 -20.48
CA ALA A 2 -12.79 3.20 -21.43
C ALA A 2 -12.02 3.73 -22.65
N LEU A 3 -10.92 3.05 -23.00
CA LEU A 3 -10.22 3.23 -24.27
C LEU A 3 -11.24 3.23 -25.42
N ASN A 4 -11.14 4.19 -26.31
CA ASN A 4 -11.98 4.30 -27.49
C ASN A 4 -11.85 3.00 -28.30
N ILE A 5 -12.97 2.41 -28.71
CA ILE A 5 -13.07 1.09 -29.34
C ILE A 5 -12.09 0.91 -30.53
N LYS A 6 -11.76 2.00 -31.24
CA LYS A 6 -10.77 2.00 -32.33
C LYS A 6 -9.32 1.80 -31.85
N GLN A 7 -8.92 2.42 -30.74
CA GLN A 7 -7.55 2.30 -30.19
C GLN A 7 -7.31 0.94 -29.54
N ARG A 8 -8.33 0.36 -28.93
CA ARG A 8 -8.31 -1.03 -28.45
C ARG A 8 -8.13 -2.01 -29.62
N ARG A 9 -8.78 -1.82 -30.73
CA ARG A 9 -8.67 -2.70 -31.91
C ARG A 9 -7.25 -2.79 -32.44
N LEU A 10 -6.47 -1.74 -32.41
CA LEU A 10 -5.13 -1.66 -33.01
C LEU A 10 -4.04 -2.35 -32.21
N PHE A 11 -4.05 -2.20 -30.89
CA PHE A 11 -3.12 -2.92 -30.00
C PHE A 11 -3.26 -4.46 -30.12
N TYR A 12 -4.50 -4.92 -30.38
CA TYR A 12 -4.82 -6.34 -30.50
C TYR A 12 -4.56 -6.93 -31.87
N LEU A 13 -4.70 -6.13 -32.92
CA LEU A 13 -4.38 -6.59 -34.27
C LEU A 13 -2.90 -6.99 -34.38
N GLY A 14 -1.98 -6.24 -33.79
CA GLY A 14 -0.56 -6.55 -33.83
C GLY A 14 -0.19 -7.92 -33.29
N ILE A 15 -0.77 -8.29 -32.15
CA ILE A 15 -0.52 -9.60 -31.51
C ILE A 15 -1.31 -10.72 -32.22
N ILE A 16 -2.56 -10.44 -32.61
CA ILE A 16 -3.38 -11.37 -33.40
C ILE A 16 -2.67 -11.71 -34.71
N THR A 17 -1.93 -10.79 -35.27
CA THR A 17 -1.31 -10.96 -36.59
C THR A 17 -0.03 -11.78 -36.54
N ILE A 18 0.76 -11.69 -35.47
CA ILE A 18 1.84 -12.66 -35.20
C ILE A 18 1.23 -14.09 -35.07
N CYS A 19 0.08 -14.21 -34.41
CA CYS A 19 -0.63 -15.49 -34.24
C CYS A 19 -1.24 -16.03 -35.52
N LEU A 20 -1.71 -15.18 -36.43
CA LEU A 20 -2.29 -15.59 -37.72
C LEU A 20 -1.23 -16.03 -38.73
N LEU A 21 0.00 -15.54 -38.64
CA LEU A 21 1.15 -16.09 -39.37
C LEU A 21 1.33 -17.58 -39.07
N PHE A 22 1.08 -17.98 -37.81
CA PHE A 22 1.14 -19.36 -37.38
C PHE A 22 -0.01 -20.22 -37.90
N LEU A 23 -1.23 -19.66 -37.96
CA LEU A 23 -2.38 -20.41 -38.41
C LEU A 23 -2.30 -20.70 -39.91
N ALA A 24 -1.88 -19.71 -40.71
CA ALA A 24 -1.78 -19.85 -42.15
C ALA A 24 -0.66 -20.83 -42.58
N LEU A 25 0.46 -20.86 -41.83
CA LEU A 25 1.55 -21.79 -42.10
C LEU A 25 1.24 -23.21 -41.59
N SER A 26 0.38 -23.37 -40.54
CA SER A 26 0.00 -24.70 -40.02
C SER A 26 -0.97 -25.44 -40.94
N ILE A 27 -1.76 -24.71 -41.75
CA ILE A 27 -2.70 -25.32 -42.74
C ILE A 27 -1.96 -25.77 -44.00
N SER A 28 -0.79 -25.18 -44.28
CA SER A 28 0.02 -25.55 -45.46
C SER A 28 0.92 -26.77 -45.27
N GLY A 29 0.52 -27.71 -44.38
CA GLY A 29 1.19 -29.04 -44.26
C GLY A 29 1.30 -29.84 -45.55
N LEU A 30 1.06 -29.25 -46.69
CA LEU A 30 1.03 -29.85 -48.01
C LEU A 30 1.87 -29.06 -49.03
N PHE A 31 3.17 -28.99 -48.83
CA PHE A 31 4.06 -28.81 -49.97
C PHE A 31 4.36 -30.17 -50.66
N ARG A 32 3.32 -30.77 -51.28
CA ARG A 32 3.55 -31.72 -52.35
C ARG A 32 3.50 -30.96 -53.65
N PHE A 33 4.67 -30.68 -54.22
CA PHE A 33 4.81 -30.14 -55.57
C PHE A 33 4.21 -31.12 -56.60
N THR A 34 2.96 -30.92 -57.02
CA THR A 34 2.45 -31.43 -58.25
C THR A 34 2.51 -30.32 -59.30
N THR A 35 3.46 -30.42 -60.20
CA THR A 35 3.62 -29.54 -61.33
C THR A 35 2.49 -29.73 -62.35
N TYR A 36 1.51 -28.83 -62.35
CA TYR A 36 0.60 -28.65 -63.50
C TYR A 36 0.78 -27.24 -64.03
N ALA A 37 1.55 -27.12 -65.13
CA ALA A 37 1.68 -25.88 -65.86
C ALA A 37 0.47 -25.70 -66.77
N ARG A 38 -0.50 -24.88 -66.36
CA ARG A 38 -1.56 -24.40 -67.28
C ARG A 38 -1.17 -23.03 -67.81
N ARG A 39 -0.94 -23.00 -69.13
CA ARG A 39 -0.55 -21.82 -69.90
C ARG A 39 -1.75 -20.88 -70.03
N GLU A 40 -1.92 -19.88 -69.14
CA GLU A 40 -2.78 -18.73 -69.38
C GLU A 40 -1.98 -17.62 -70.05
N LYS A 41 -2.52 -17.10 -71.15
CA LYS A 41 -1.95 -15.96 -71.86
C LYS A 41 -2.23 -14.67 -71.09
N ASN A 42 -1.23 -14.18 -70.38
CA ASN A 42 -1.30 -12.92 -69.64
C ASN A 42 -0.68 -11.79 -70.49
N PRO A 43 -1.39 -10.65 -70.76
CA PRO A 43 -0.90 -9.55 -71.61
C PRO A 43 0.30 -8.79 -71.04
N MET A 44 0.61 -8.93 -69.73
CA MET A 44 1.77 -8.30 -69.07
C MET A 44 3.14 -8.83 -69.51
N VAL A 45 3.19 -9.95 -70.27
CA VAL A 45 4.45 -10.57 -70.67
C VAL A 45 5.23 -9.76 -71.73
N LYS A 46 4.56 -8.89 -72.49
CA LYS A 46 5.16 -8.13 -73.56
C LYS A 46 6.04 -6.98 -73.12
N ASP A 47 5.68 -6.28 -72.06
CA ASP A 47 6.42 -5.14 -71.49
C ASP A 47 7.66 -5.58 -70.69
N ILE A 48 7.64 -6.80 -70.14
CA ILE A 48 8.76 -7.38 -69.39
C ILE A 48 9.91 -7.82 -70.32
N ILE A 49 9.59 -8.22 -71.56
CA ILE A 49 10.61 -8.71 -72.50
C ILE A 49 11.51 -7.58 -73.07
N ASP A 50 10.97 -6.38 -73.18
CA ASP A 50 11.74 -5.22 -73.69
C ASP A 50 12.67 -4.57 -72.66
N GLU A 51 12.36 -4.64 -71.40
CA GLU A 51 13.25 -4.24 -70.26
C GLU A 51 14.36 -5.26 -70.01
N ASP A 52 14.12 -6.53 -70.28
CA ASP A 52 15.04 -7.65 -70.00
C ASP A 52 16.23 -7.71 -70.97
N THR A 53 16.08 -7.20 -72.20
CA THR A 53 17.17 -7.16 -73.15
C THR A 53 18.28 -6.18 -72.72
N LYS A 54 17.93 -5.12 -72.01
CA LYS A 54 18.89 -4.15 -71.39
C LYS A 54 19.51 -4.65 -70.09
N ARG A 55 18.85 -5.55 -69.36
CA ARG A 55 19.36 -6.15 -68.12
C ARG A 55 20.27 -7.37 -68.37
N LYS A 56 20.06 -8.10 -69.47
CA LYS A 56 20.89 -9.27 -69.83
C LYS A 56 22.39 -8.91 -70.01
N GLN A 57 22.72 -7.67 -70.41
CA GLN A 57 24.11 -7.21 -70.50
C GLN A 57 24.77 -6.90 -69.14
N LYS A 58 24.00 -6.71 -68.06
CA LYS A 58 24.55 -6.50 -66.70
C LYS A 58 24.62 -7.78 -65.84
N LEU A 59 23.83 -8.79 -66.14
CA LEU A 59 23.80 -10.06 -65.43
C LEU A 59 24.80 -11.12 -65.97
N SER A 60 25.33 -10.96 -67.18
CA SER A 60 26.37 -11.85 -67.76
C SER A 60 27.72 -11.80 -67.01
N GLN A 61 27.91 -10.89 -66.05
CA GLN A 61 29.14 -10.82 -65.24
C GLN A 61 29.09 -11.61 -63.91
N VAL A 62 27.97 -12.26 -63.60
CA VAL A 62 27.79 -12.97 -62.28
C VAL A 62 27.71 -14.50 -62.47
N SER A 63 27.66 -15.04 -63.70
CA SER A 63 27.29 -16.46 -63.92
C SER A 63 28.41 -17.40 -64.37
N GLU A 64 29.67 -17.12 -64.05
CA GLU A 64 30.75 -18.02 -64.54
C GLU A 64 31.04 -19.25 -63.68
N THR A 65 30.27 -19.55 -62.56
CA THR A 65 30.61 -20.64 -61.67
C THR A 65 29.45 -21.56 -61.24
N GLU A 66 28.20 -21.31 -61.62
CA GLU A 66 27.08 -22.15 -61.24
C GLU A 66 26.39 -22.81 -62.42
N ASP A 67 26.21 -24.14 -62.37
CA ASP A 67 25.61 -24.96 -63.43
C ASP A 67 24.07 -24.73 -63.47
N VAL A 68 23.63 -23.73 -64.27
CA VAL A 68 22.22 -23.38 -64.45
C VAL A 68 21.56 -24.36 -65.40
N SER A 69 20.57 -25.12 -64.86
CA SER A 69 19.84 -26.12 -65.65
C SER A 69 18.57 -25.57 -66.31
N GLN A 70 17.94 -24.55 -65.69
CA GLN A 70 16.70 -23.94 -66.19
C GLN A 70 16.54 -22.52 -65.67
N GLU A 71 16.00 -21.63 -66.51
CA GLU A 71 15.63 -20.26 -66.15
C GLU A 71 14.15 -20.03 -66.38
N ILE A 72 13.51 -19.33 -65.41
CA ILE A 72 12.08 -19.00 -65.45
C ILE A 72 11.92 -17.52 -65.19
N TYR A 73 11.26 -16.81 -66.09
CA TYR A 73 10.90 -15.40 -65.95
C TYR A 73 9.44 -15.29 -65.56
N GLY A 74 9.16 -14.53 -64.48
CA GLY A 74 7.80 -14.35 -63.97
C GLY A 74 7.21 -15.60 -63.34
N LEU A 75 7.89 -16.14 -62.32
CA LEU A 75 7.40 -17.31 -61.58
C LEU A 75 6.05 -17.01 -60.92
N TYR A 76 5.10 -17.93 -61.09
CA TYR A 76 3.83 -17.96 -60.40
C TYR A 76 3.54 -19.41 -59.99
N LEU A 77 3.57 -19.66 -58.66
CA LEU A 77 3.42 -20.98 -58.06
C LEU A 77 2.29 -20.94 -57.02
N PRO A 78 1.07 -21.29 -57.37
CA PRO A 78 -0.01 -21.43 -56.42
C PRO A 78 0.10 -22.73 -55.64
N SER A 79 -0.21 -22.70 -54.33
CA SER A 79 -0.36 -23.87 -53.46
C SER A 79 -1.82 -24.03 -53.06
N TYR A 80 -2.28 -25.26 -53.07
CA TYR A 80 -3.67 -25.63 -52.76
C TYR A 80 -3.70 -26.61 -51.58
N ASP A 81 -4.76 -26.56 -50.76
CA ASP A 81 -5.02 -27.53 -49.72
C ASP A 81 -5.64 -28.83 -50.26
N GLU A 82 -6.00 -29.75 -49.39
CA GLU A 82 -6.61 -31.05 -49.75
C GLU A 82 -7.96 -30.86 -50.45
N ASP A 83 -8.69 -29.79 -50.13
CA ASP A 83 -9.97 -29.46 -50.71
C ASP A 83 -9.89 -28.67 -52.00
N GLY A 84 -8.66 -28.40 -52.50
CA GLY A 84 -8.42 -27.69 -53.74
C GLY A 84 -8.57 -26.18 -53.65
N LYS A 85 -8.62 -25.60 -52.45
CA LYS A 85 -8.66 -24.17 -52.22
C LYS A 85 -7.23 -23.62 -52.21
N LYS A 86 -7.02 -22.49 -52.91
CA LYS A 86 -5.72 -21.84 -52.97
C LYS A 86 -5.37 -21.23 -51.60
N VAL A 87 -4.30 -21.71 -50.97
CA VAL A 87 -3.83 -21.26 -49.66
C VAL A 87 -2.60 -20.38 -49.68
N ALA A 88 -1.77 -20.50 -50.75
CA ALA A 88 -0.60 -19.65 -50.88
C ALA A 88 -0.23 -19.43 -52.36
N VAL A 89 0.54 -18.37 -52.62
CA VAL A 89 1.12 -18.08 -53.93
C VAL A 89 2.55 -17.61 -53.75
N ILE A 90 3.48 -18.21 -54.49
CA ILE A 90 4.84 -17.71 -54.60
C ILE A 90 4.97 -17.04 -55.94
N ARG A 91 5.39 -15.78 -55.96
CA ARG A 91 5.75 -15.02 -57.18
C ARG A 91 7.23 -14.72 -57.14
N GLY A 92 7.87 -14.68 -58.29
CA GLY A 92 9.27 -14.29 -58.41
C GLY A 92 9.51 -13.59 -59.73
N ALA A 93 10.31 -12.54 -59.75
CA ALA A 93 10.65 -11.83 -60.97
C ALA A 93 11.52 -12.68 -61.91
N TYR A 94 12.47 -13.41 -61.34
CA TYR A 94 13.37 -14.31 -62.04
C TYR A 94 13.74 -15.48 -61.15
N THR A 95 13.75 -16.69 -61.70
CA THR A 95 14.06 -17.91 -60.96
C THR A 95 15.05 -18.75 -61.76
N VAL A 96 16.08 -19.22 -61.09
CA VAL A 96 17.11 -20.10 -61.68
C VAL A 96 17.08 -21.41 -60.95
N PHE A 97 17.14 -22.51 -61.69
CA PHE A 97 17.30 -23.85 -61.16
C PHE A 97 18.76 -24.27 -61.24
N LEU A 98 19.42 -24.39 -60.08
CA LEU A 98 20.85 -24.65 -59.97
C LEU A 98 21.10 -26.12 -59.67
N ASN A 99 22.03 -26.74 -60.41
CA ASN A 99 22.51 -28.11 -60.15
C ASN A 99 21.42 -29.17 -59.94
N ASN A 100 20.26 -28.97 -60.56
CA ASN A 100 19.04 -29.82 -60.35
C ASN A 100 18.59 -29.99 -58.87
N LYS A 101 19.03 -29.11 -57.98
CA LYS A 101 18.77 -29.22 -56.54
C LYS A 101 18.08 -27.98 -55.90
N THR A 102 18.47 -26.78 -56.35
CA THR A 102 18.05 -25.55 -55.67
C THR A 102 17.35 -24.61 -56.63
N TYR A 103 16.20 -24.06 -56.23
CA TYR A 103 15.58 -22.92 -56.89
C TYR A 103 16.07 -21.65 -56.23
N LYS A 104 16.67 -20.73 -57.00
CA LYS A 104 17.03 -19.39 -56.54
C LYS A 104 16.07 -18.39 -57.18
N ILE A 105 15.34 -17.66 -56.35
CA ILE A 105 14.27 -16.76 -56.76
C ILE A 105 14.69 -15.33 -56.48
N THR A 106 14.67 -14.48 -57.48
CA THR A 106 14.94 -13.04 -57.31
C THR A 106 13.64 -12.31 -57.05
N LYS A 107 13.64 -11.48 -56.01
CA LYS A 107 12.48 -10.72 -55.51
C LYS A 107 11.25 -11.61 -55.31
N PRO A 108 11.34 -12.62 -54.46
CA PRO A 108 10.17 -13.43 -54.14
C PRO A 108 9.13 -12.60 -53.42
N GLU A 109 7.87 -12.87 -53.74
CA GLU A 109 6.70 -12.41 -53.01
C GLU A 109 5.88 -13.66 -52.69
N ILE A 110 5.66 -13.92 -51.41
CA ILE A 110 4.86 -15.03 -50.92
C ILE A 110 3.58 -14.44 -50.31
N GLY A 111 2.47 -14.69 -50.96
CA GLY A 111 1.13 -14.34 -50.47
C GLY A 111 0.49 -15.57 -49.86
N ILE A 112 0.00 -15.49 -48.61
CA ILE A 112 -0.73 -16.56 -47.93
C ILE A 112 -2.12 -16.02 -47.61
N THR A 113 -3.14 -16.75 -48.08
CA THR A 113 -4.54 -16.37 -47.88
C THR A 113 -5.08 -17.10 -46.64
N GLY A 114 -5.55 -16.39 -45.64
CA GLY A 114 -6.14 -16.98 -44.45
C GLY A 114 -7.50 -17.63 -44.75
N ASP A 115 -7.85 -18.71 -44.07
CA ASP A 115 -9.19 -19.29 -44.10
C ASP A 115 -10.18 -18.28 -43.48
N GLY A 116 -10.84 -17.51 -44.33
CA GLY A 116 -12.00 -16.74 -43.95
C GLY A 116 -13.24 -17.62 -44.03
N ASP A 117 -13.92 -17.85 -42.91
CA ASP A 117 -15.28 -18.37 -42.91
C ASP A 117 -16.14 -17.55 -43.89
N ASN A 118 -16.79 -18.25 -44.81
CA ASN A 118 -17.60 -17.65 -45.89
C ASN A 118 -18.87 -16.95 -45.42
N ASP A 119 -19.07 -16.71 -44.11
CA ASP A 119 -20.34 -16.25 -43.53
C ASP A 119 -20.33 -14.85 -42.89
N SER A 120 -19.24 -14.11 -42.99
CA SER A 120 -19.26 -12.72 -42.51
C SER A 120 -18.93 -11.72 -43.62
N ASN A 121 -19.82 -10.74 -43.82
CA ASN A 121 -19.65 -9.58 -44.70
C ASN A 121 -18.45 -8.66 -44.36
N ASP A 122 -17.55 -9.08 -43.49
CA ASP A 122 -16.29 -8.41 -43.17
C ASP A 122 -15.18 -8.94 -44.07
N ARG A 123 -15.11 -8.40 -45.29
CA ARG A 123 -14.01 -8.57 -46.24
C ARG A 123 -12.75 -7.79 -45.81
N GLU A 124 -12.24 -7.97 -44.62
CA GLU A 124 -10.86 -7.65 -44.30
C GLU A 124 -10.04 -8.93 -44.60
N SER A 125 -9.47 -9.03 -45.79
CA SER A 125 -8.60 -10.14 -46.20
C SER A 125 -7.41 -10.17 -45.26
N LYS A 126 -7.27 -11.26 -44.50
CA LYS A 126 -6.13 -11.52 -43.61
C LYS A 126 -4.96 -12.05 -44.46
N ASP A 127 -4.53 -11.33 -45.45
CA ASP A 127 -3.44 -11.75 -46.34
C ASP A 127 -2.10 -11.48 -45.66
N ILE A 128 -1.25 -12.50 -45.65
CA ILE A 128 0.15 -12.37 -45.24
C ILE A 128 0.96 -12.23 -46.50
N ILE A 129 1.73 -11.16 -46.60
CA ILE A 129 2.63 -10.92 -47.72
C ILE A 129 4.07 -10.89 -47.22
N ILE A 130 4.91 -11.79 -47.74
CA ILE A 130 6.33 -11.84 -47.40
C ILE A 130 7.13 -11.48 -48.66
N THR A 131 7.99 -10.50 -48.56
CA THR A 131 8.88 -10.08 -49.65
C THR A 131 10.34 -10.12 -49.21
N SER A 132 11.26 -10.39 -50.14
CA SER A 132 12.71 -10.30 -49.88
C SER A 132 13.45 -9.99 -51.17
N ASP A 133 14.75 -9.73 -51.07
CA ASP A 133 15.59 -9.54 -52.27
C ASP A 133 15.84 -10.87 -52.99
N THR A 134 16.06 -11.94 -52.21
CA THR A 134 16.36 -13.27 -52.79
C THR A 134 15.70 -14.38 -51.92
N GLY A 135 15.29 -15.44 -52.57
CA GLY A 135 14.83 -16.68 -51.93
C GLY A 135 15.54 -17.89 -52.54
N GLU A 136 15.82 -18.88 -51.69
CA GLU A 136 16.35 -20.17 -52.13
C GLU A 136 15.47 -21.29 -51.54
N VAL A 137 15.19 -22.28 -52.38
CA VAL A 137 14.41 -23.47 -51.96
C VAL A 137 15.17 -24.72 -52.40
N ASP A 138 15.54 -25.56 -51.45
CA ASP A 138 16.12 -26.88 -51.71
C ASP A 138 15.02 -27.85 -52.09
N LYS A 139 15.13 -28.47 -53.25
CA LYS A 139 14.11 -29.36 -53.80
C LYS A 139 13.99 -30.69 -53.06
N ALA A 140 15.10 -31.16 -52.46
CA ALA A 140 15.11 -32.47 -51.79
C ALA A 140 14.50 -32.39 -50.39
N THR A 141 14.78 -31.31 -49.66
CA THR A 141 14.36 -31.07 -48.29
C THR A 141 13.17 -30.13 -48.17
N ASN A 142 12.76 -29.46 -49.25
CA ASN A 142 11.80 -28.36 -49.27
C ASN A 142 12.13 -27.24 -48.29
N ARG A 143 13.40 -27.14 -47.84
CA ARG A 143 13.87 -26.08 -46.97
C ARG A 143 13.97 -24.78 -47.76
N GLY A 144 13.32 -23.74 -47.26
CA GLY A 144 13.33 -22.42 -47.89
C GLY A 144 14.12 -21.41 -47.07
N VAL A 145 14.90 -20.56 -47.73
CA VAL A 145 15.59 -19.43 -47.12
C VAL A 145 15.23 -18.18 -47.89
N LEU A 146 14.84 -17.14 -47.21
CA LEU A 146 14.66 -15.79 -47.76
C LEU A 146 15.74 -14.89 -47.14
N TYR A 147 16.35 -14.05 -47.93
CA TYR A 147 17.38 -13.14 -47.45
C TYR A 147 17.43 -11.83 -48.24
N GLY A 148 17.96 -10.80 -47.58
CA GLY A 148 17.98 -9.42 -48.01
C GLY A 148 16.63 -8.73 -47.84
N ASN A 149 16.58 -7.78 -46.92
CA ASN A 149 15.40 -6.94 -46.68
C ASN A 149 14.09 -7.74 -46.59
N VAL A 150 14.05 -8.77 -45.75
CA VAL A 150 12.84 -9.57 -45.60
C VAL A 150 11.79 -8.75 -44.85
N ILE A 151 10.66 -8.49 -45.52
CA ILE A 151 9.53 -7.75 -44.96
C ILE A 151 8.30 -8.68 -44.97
N THR A 152 7.75 -8.91 -43.82
CA THR A 152 6.49 -9.64 -43.67
C THR A 152 5.39 -8.66 -43.25
N ARG A 153 4.37 -8.51 -44.08
CA ARG A 153 3.18 -7.71 -43.82
C ARG A 153 2.03 -8.61 -43.41
N LEU A 154 1.34 -8.21 -42.39
CA LEU A 154 0.24 -8.97 -41.80
C LEU A 154 -0.97 -8.03 -41.69
N GLY A 155 -1.87 -8.12 -42.67
CA GLY A 155 -2.94 -7.15 -42.83
C GLY A 155 -2.39 -5.76 -43.16
N GLU A 156 -3.09 -4.71 -42.74
CA GLU A 156 -2.70 -3.31 -42.94
C GLU A 156 -1.81 -2.74 -41.83
N ASP A 157 -1.75 -3.42 -40.66
CA ASP A 157 -1.32 -2.78 -39.42
C ASP A 157 0.00 -3.29 -38.84
N LEU A 158 0.54 -4.43 -39.29
CA LEU A 158 1.75 -4.99 -38.71
C LEU A 158 2.80 -5.36 -39.76
N GLU A 159 4.01 -4.94 -39.53
CA GLU A 159 5.16 -5.27 -40.35
C GLU A 159 6.30 -5.88 -39.51
N ILE A 160 6.91 -6.95 -40.03
CA ILE A 160 8.11 -7.58 -39.45
C ILE A 160 9.26 -7.39 -40.43
N PHE A 161 10.35 -6.84 -39.96
CA PHE A 161 11.57 -6.61 -40.71
C PHE A 161 12.68 -7.50 -40.17
N THR A 162 13.38 -8.21 -41.05
CA THR A 162 14.57 -8.98 -40.70
C THR A 162 15.47 -9.10 -41.95
N GLU A 163 16.69 -9.58 -41.79
CA GLU A 163 17.59 -9.77 -42.90
C GLU A 163 17.42 -11.13 -43.58
N ASP A 164 17.00 -12.15 -42.82
CA ASP A 164 16.80 -13.50 -43.33
C ASP A 164 15.63 -14.21 -42.64
N PHE A 165 15.07 -15.21 -43.35
CA PHE A 165 14.17 -16.21 -42.82
C PHE A 165 14.50 -17.59 -43.34
N THR A 166 14.64 -18.57 -42.46
CA THR A 166 14.78 -19.98 -42.81
C THR A 166 13.54 -20.75 -42.39
N TYR A 167 12.93 -21.50 -43.30
CA TYR A 167 11.83 -22.41 -43.01
C TYR A 167 12.31 -23.86 -43.09
N SER A 168 12.08 -24.64 -42.02
CA SER A 168 12.28 -26.08 -41.94
C SER A 168 10.93 -26.80 -41.98
N PRO A 169 10.58 -27.51 -43.06
CA PRO A 169 9.31 -28.21 -43.17
C PRO A 169 9.22 -29.44 -42.29
N GLU A 170 10.36 -30.07 -41.93
CA GLU A 170 10.38 -31.25 -41.02
C GLU A 170 9.90 -30.87 -39.61
N ASP A 171 10.47 -29.81 -39.08
CA ASP A 171 10.15 -29.32 -37.75
C ASP A 171 8.98 -28.33 -37.76
N LYS A 172 8.58 -27.86 -38.92
CA LYS A 172 7.61 -26.78 -39.13
C LYS A 172 7.99 -25.51 -38.33
N ILE A 173 9.26 -25.12 -38.42
CA ILE A 173 9.86 -23.97 -37.74
C ILE A 173 10.28 -22.94 -38.75
N VAL A 174 9.94 -21.67 -38.50
CA VAL A 174 10.55 -20.48 -39.14
C VAL A 174 11.54 -19.90 -38.15
N ASN A 175 12.74 -19.56 -38.66
CA ASN A 175 13.82 -19.08 -37.79
C ASN A 175 14.67 -18.03 -38.52
N THR A 176 15.10 -17.01 -37.73
CA THR A 176 16.23 -16.14 -38.03
C THR A 176 17.07 -15.95 -36.79
N ASP A 177 18.35 -15.72 -36.92
CA ASP A 177 19.25 -15.36 -35.81
C ASP A 177 19.64 -13.87 -35.87
N GLY A 178 19.28 -13.18 -36.96
CA GLY A 178 19.54 -11.77 -37.18
C GLY A 178 18.59 -10.85 -36.36
N PRO A 179 18.82 -9.53 -36.48
CA PRO A 179 17.99 -8.53 -35.85
C PRO A 179 16.56 -8.57 -36.42
N VAL A 180 15.60 -8.39 -35.53
CA VAL A 180 14.17 -8.36 -35.84
C VAL A 180 13.57 -7.06 -35.37
N THR A 181 12.75 -6.42 -36.21
CA THR A 181 11.92 -5.29 -35.85
C THR A 181 10.47 -5.61 -36.19
N VAL A 182 9.57 -5.55 -35.23
CA VAL A 182 8.14 -5.62 -35.44
C VAL A 182 7.56 -4.23 -35.24
N ARG A 183 6.78 -3.73 -36.20
CA ARG A 183 6.13 -2.42 -36.16
C ARG A 183 4.61 -2.57 -36.25
N GLY A 184 3.92 -1.95 -35.35
CA GLY A 184 2.47 -1.73 -35.38
C GLY A 184 2.16 -0.23 -35.26
N GLU A 185 0.90 0.16 -35.25
CA GLU A 185 0.50 1.56 -35.19
C GLU A 185 0.97 2.27 -33.90
N GLN A 186 0.86 1.60 -32.75
CA GLN A 186 1.25 2.17 -31.44
C GLN A 186 2.33 1.34 -30.74
N MET A 187 2.95 0.39 -31.45
CA MET A 187 3.88 -0.55 -30.84
C MET A 187 5.07 -0.79 -31.75
N LYS A 188 6.25 -0.84 -31.16
CA LYS A 188 7.48 -1.29 -31.81
C LYS A 188 8.17 -2.32 -30.92
N ILE A 189 8.53 -3.48 -31.48
CA ILE A 189 9.34 -4.48 -30.78
C ILE A 189 10.63 -4.67 -31.56
N THR A 190 11.76 -4.70 -30.88
CA THR A 190 13.08 -5.01 -31.45
C THR A 190 13.73 -6.10 -30.62
N GLY A 191 14.65 -6.83 -31.20
CA GLY A 191 15.46 -7.86 -30.56
C GLY A 191 16.20 -8.69 -31.56
N ASP A 192 16.95 -9.68 -31.09
CA ASP A 192 17.74 -10.57 -31.93
C ASP A 192 17.19 -11.98 -31.96
N GLY A 193 17.09 -12.51 -33.18
CA GLY A 193 16.59 -13.84 -33.44
C GLY A 193 15.09 -13.98 -33.29
N LEU A 194 14.42 -14.59 -34.26
CA LEU A 194 13.01 -14.94 -34.19
C LEU A 194 12.85 -16.44 -34.46
N LYS A 195 12.17 -17.13 -33.59
CA LYS A 195 11.78 -18.52 -33.77
C LYS A 195 10.28 -18.65 -33.70
N ILE A 196 9.71 -19.28 -34.70
CA ILE A 196 8.28 -19.55 -34.80
C ILE A 196 8.08 -21.07 -34.88
N SER A 197 7.43 -21.66 -33.88
CA SER A 197 7.05 -23.07 -33.87
C SER A 197 5.57 -23.22 -34.20
N LEU A 198 5.27 -23.74 -35.38
CA LEU A 198 3.89 -23.94 -35.83
C LEU A 198 3.15 -25.02 -35.01
N PRO A 199 3.76 -26.19 -34.68
CA PRO A 199 3.10 -27.22 -33.88
C PRO A 199 2.74 -26.75 -32.47
N GLU A 200 3.61 -25.93 -31.87
CA GLU A 200 3.42 -25.42 -30.52
C GLU A 200 2.56 -24.16 -30.49
N ALA A 201 2.33 -23.54 -31.64
CA ALA A 201 1.69 -22.23 -31.77
C ALA A 201 2.37 -21.17 -30.89
N LYS A 202 3.74 -21.10 -30.98
CA LYS A 202 4.59 -20.19 -30.22
C LYS A 202 5.49 -19.35 -31.13
N ALA A 203 5.69 -18.09 -30.74
CA ALA A 203 6.71 -17.19 -31.28
C ALA A 203 7.66 -16.75 -30.19
N ALA A 204 8.93 -16.70 -30.47
CA ALA A 204 9.93 -16.20 -29.54
C ALA A 204 10.92 -15.25 -30.24
N ILE A 205 11.14 -14.08 -29.64
CA ILE A 205 12.33 -13.26 -29.89
C ILE A 205 13.38 -13.72 -28.88
N LYS A 206 14.52 -14.18 -29.36
CA LYS A 206 15.47 -14.99 -28.59
C LYS A 206 16.32 -14.20 -27.61
N ARG A 207 16.67 -12.96 -27.94
CA ARG A 207 17.63 -12.15 -27.19
C ARG A 207 17.22 -10.68 -27.21
N ASP A 208 17.45 -10.01 -26.07
CA ASP A 208 17.33 -8.57 -25.87
C ASP A 208 16.03 -7.96 -26.45
N PRO A 209 14.84 -8.54 -26.19
CA PRO A 209 13.60 -7.96 -26.65
C PRO A 209 13.36 -6.62 -25.97
N GLU A 210 13.12 -5.60 -26.78
CA GLU A 210 12.67 -4.29 -26.33
C GLU A 210 11.32 -3.97 -27.00
N MET A 211 10.30 -3.66 -26.17
CA MET A 211 8.99 -3.23 -26.64
C MET A 211 8.76 -1.78 -26.23
N GLU A 212 8.39 -0.96 -27.17
CA GLU A 212 7.96 0.42 -26.99
C GLU A 212 6.48 0.52 -27.33
N ILE A 213 5.69 1.09 -26.43
CA ILE A 213 4.25 1.31 -26.60
C ILE A 213 3.98 2.79 -26.45
N THR A 214 3.38 3.41 -27.47
CA THR A 214 2.93 4.80 -27.42
C THR A 214 1.61 4.87 -26.68
N SER A 215 1.53 5.64 -25.59
CA SER A 215 0.32 5.83 -24.79
C SER A 215 -0.22 7.23 -25.00
N ASP A 216 -1.46 7.35 -25.46
CA ASP A 216 -2.14 8.63 -25.64
C ASP A 216 -2.75 9.18 -24.33
N LYS A 217 -2.54 8.51 -23.20
CA LYS A 217 -3.14 8.85 -21.92
C LYS A 217 -2.12 8.95 -20.79
N ASP A 218 -2.31 9.99 -19.98
CA ASP A 218 -1.69 10.21 -18.67
C ASP A 218 -2.22 9.22 -17.61
N GLU A 219 -2.03 7.93 -17.78
CA GLU A 219 -2.35 6.95 -16.74
C GLU A 219 -1.10 6.72 -15.88
N ASN A 220 -1.17 7.06 -14.60
CA ASN A 220 -0.14 6.69 -13.64
C ASN A 220 -0.11 5.17 -13.52
N PHE A 221 1.06 4.59 -13.79
CA PHE A 221 1.23 3.14 -13.90
C PHE A 221 1.28 2.45 -12.53
N LEU A 222 1.80 3.11 -11.47
CA LEU A 222 2.07 2.47 -10.18
C LEU A 222 1.31 3.09 -9.01
N PHE A 223 1.63 4.32 -8.63
CA PHE A 223 1.09 4.95 -7.43
C PHE A 223 0.49 6.30 -7.82
N SER A 224 -0.83 6.44 -7.72
CA SER A 224 -1.53 7.64 -8.17
C SER A 224 -1.40 8.79 -7.16
N ASP A 225 -0.56 9.78 -7.42
CA ASP A 225 -0.65 11.08 -6.77
C ASP A 225 -1.58 12.00 -7.56
N LYS A 226 -2.86 12.06 -7.20
CA LYS A 226 -3.81 13.04 -7.78
C LYS A 226 -3.52 14.50 -7.40
N GLY A 227 -2.43 14.76 -6.66
CA GLY A 227 -2.09 16.10 -6.16
C GLY A 227 -1.14 16.93 -7.02
N ALA A 228 -0.37 16.34 -7.91
CA ALA A 228 0.54 17.06 -8.77
C ALA A 228 -0.14 17.48 -10.07
N VAL A 229 -0.66 18.70 -10.13
CA VAL A 229 -1.01 19.38 -11.38
C VAL A 229 0.29 19.69 -12.11
N THR A 230 0.87 18.69 -12.77
CA THR A 230 1.95 18.92 -13.73
C THR A 230 1.33 19.36 -15.06
N ASN A 231 1.93 20.35 -15.70
CA ASN A 231 1.57 20.83 -17.04
C ASN A 231 1.60 19.65 -18.02
N ARG A 232 0.43 19.10 -18.35
CA ARG A 232 0.22 17.84 -19.05
C ARG A 232 0.02 18.10 -20.52
N ASN A 233 1.00 17.75 -21.35
CA ASN A 233 0.80 17.52 -22.78
C ASN A 233 1.92 16.66 -23.40
N ILE A 234 2.62 15.84 -22.63
CA ILE A 234 3.63 14.93 -23.20
C ILE A 234 3.15 13.50 -22.89
N ALA A 235 2.66 12.82 -23.92
CA ALA A 235 2.40 11.38 -23.85
C ALA A 235 3.72 10.65 -23.58
N GLU A 236 3.81 9.91 -22.49
CA GLU A 236 5.00 9.15 -22.11
C GLU A 236 4.87 7.71 -22.61
N ASN A 237 5.86 7.24 -23.39
CA ASN A 237 5.90 5.88 -23.88
C ASN A 237 6.19 4.89 -22.75
N ILE A 238 5.64 3.68 -22.86
CA ILE A 238 5.96 2.55 -22.01
C ILE A 238 7.06 1.75 -22.70
N PHE A 239 8.14 1.48 -22.00
CA PHE A 239 9.24 0.64 -22.45
C PHE A 239 9.29 -0.64 -21.60
N ILE A 240 9.36 -1.80 -22.29
CA ILE A 240 9.57 -3.11 -21.66
C ILE A 240 10.84 -3.68 -22.27
N ARG A 241 11.81 -4.05 -21.45
CA ARG A 241 13.06 -4.68 -21.83
C ARG A 241 13.30 -5.94 -21.04
N ALA A 242 13.87 -6.93 -21.65
CA ALA A 242 14.34 -8.15 -21.00
C ALA A 242 15.71 -8.55 -21.56
N SER A 243 16.51 -9.26 -20.78
CA SER A 243 17.78 -9.81 -21.28
C SER A 243 17.63 -11.22 -21.86
N GLY A 244 16.57 -11.92 -21.48
CA GLY A 244 16.20 -13.24 -22.01
C GLY A 244 15.27 -13.14 -23.21
N GLU A 245 14.46 -14.17 -23.39
CA GLU A 245 13.53 -14.25 -24.53
C GLU A 245 12.17 -13.63 -24.24
N LEU A 246 11.53 -13.10 -25.27
CA LEU A 246 10.11 -12.83 -25.32
C LEU A 246 9.41 -14.01 -25.99
N VAL A 247 8.53 -14.70 -25.28
CA VAL A 247 7.73 -15.82 -25.79
C VAL A 247 6.26 -15.44 -25.82
N PHE A 248 5.62 -15.65 -26.96
CA PHE A 248 4.16 -15.56 -27.09
C PHE A 248 3.56 -16.95 -27.32
N GLU A 249 2.65 -17.37 -26.42
CA GLU A 249 1.91 -18.63 -26.53
C GLU A 249 0.48 -18.36 -27.00
N HIS A 250 0.19 -18.62 -28.27
CA HIS A 250 -1.11 -18.31 -28.86
C HIS A 250 -2.28 -19.06 -28.20
N LYS A 251 -2.11 -20.36 -27.90
CA LYS A 251 -3.16 -21.18 -27.28
C LYS A 251 -3.55 -20.68 -25.90
N LYS A 252 -2.59 -20.18 -25.13
CA LYS A 252 -2.77 -19.60 -23.79
C LYS A 252 -3.08 -18.12 -23.81
N LYS A 253 -2.79 -17.46 -24.94
CA LYS A 253 -2.88 -15.99 -25.12
C LYS A 253 -2.04 -15.22 -24.11
N ILE A 254 -0.81 -15.65 -23.89
CA ILE A 254 0.12 -15.07 -22.94
C ILE A 254 1.41 -14.65 -23.67
N ALA A 255 1.83 -13.40 -23.46
CA ALA A 255 3.19 -12.96 -23.76
C ALA A 255 4.03 -13.02 -22.49
N THR A 256 5.21 -13.59 -22.56
CA THR A 256 6.13 -13.74 -21.44
C THR A 256 7.49 -13.20 -21.79
N PHE A 257 7.99 -12.25 -21.02
CA PHE A 257 9.37 -11.77 -21.04
C PHE A 257 10.14 -12.45 -19.90
N ASN A 258 11.31 -12.95 -20.20
CA ASN A 258 12.13 -13.67 -19.23
C ASN A 258 13.46 -12.93 -19.02
N ASP A 259 14.00 -13.09 -17.83
CA ASP A 259 15.32 -12.64 -17.37
C ASP A 259 15.48 -11.11 -17.34
N ASN A 260 15.65 -10.57 -16.14
CA ASN A 260 15.94 -9.16 -15.89
C ASN A 260 14.97 -8.20 -16.60
N VAL A 261 13.69 -8.42 -16.44
CA VAL A 261 12.67 -7.59 -17.07
C VAL A 261 12.61 -6.23 -16.40
N ARG A 262 12.59 -5.18 -17.21
CA ARG A 262 12.39 -3.81 -16.78
C ARG A 262 11.24 -3.18 -17.56
N ILE A 263 10.26 -2.67 -16.83
CA ILE A 263 9.17 -1.83 -17.36
C ILE A 263 9.43 -0.41 -16.91
N SER A 264 9.26 0.58 -17.78
CA SER A 264 9.39 1.98 -17.42
C SER A 264 8.38 2.86 -18.13
N LYS A 265 7.82 3.84 -17.42
CA LYS A 265 6.97 4.91 -17.94
C LYS A 265 7.26 6.17 -17.12
N GLY A 266 7.83 7.19 -17.73
CA GLY A 266 8.27 8.39 -17.03
C GLY A 266 9.25 8.07 -15.89
N LYS A 267 8.89 8.44 -14.67
CA LYS A 267 9.68 8.14 -13.46
C LYS A 267 9.40 6.74 -12.88
N SER A 268 8.29 6.13 -13.28
CA SER A 268 7.88 4.82 -12.76
C SER A 268 8.67 3.69 -13.41
N THR A 269 9.17 2.78 -12.60
CA THR A 269 9.92 1.59 -13.05
C THR A 269 9.48 0.36 -12.27
N VAL A 270 9.42 -0.79 -12.95
CA VAL A 270 9.26 -2.11 -12.32
C VAL A 270 10.37 -3.02 -12.83
N PHE A 271 11.06 -3.69 -11.93
CA PHE A 271 12.03 -4.74 -12.20
C PHE A 271 11.47 -6.06 -11.74
N ALA A 272 11.74 -7.14 -12.49
CA ALA A 272 11.36 -8.49 -12.14
C ALA A 272 12.23 -9.50 -12.92
N ASP A 273 12.25 -10.74 -12.48
CA ASP A 273 12.91 -11.79 -13.27
C ASP A 273 12.07 -12.20 -14.47
N LYS A 274 10.74 -12.10 -14.36
CA LYS A 274 9.80 -12.51 -15.38
C LYS A 274 8.57 -11.61 -15.41
N LEU A 275 8.05 -11.35 -16.60
CA LEU A 275 6.80 -10.65 -16.86
C LEU A 275 5.89 -11.49 -17.72
N SER A 276 4.67 -11.71 -17.26
CA SER A 276 3.61 -12.38 -18.02
C SER A 276 2.44 -11.46 -18.26
N VAL A 277 1.96 -11.42 -19.49
CA VAL A 277 0.84 -10.57 -19.93
C VAL A 277 -0.24 -11.47 -20.55
N PRO A 278 -1.20 -11.94 -19.77
CA PRO A 278 -2.37 -12.63 -20.30
C PRO A 278 -3.35 -11.66 -20.98
N PHE A 279 -3.95 -12.13 -22.08
CA PHE A 279 -4.93 -11.41 -22.88
C PHE A 279 -6.31 -12.04 -22.76
N ASP A 280 -7.35 -11.26 -23.02
CA ASP A 280 -8.74 -11.72 -23.01
C ASP A 280 -9.02 -12.82 -24.09
N SER A 281 -10.16 -13.49 -23.99
CA SER A 281 -10.53 -14.59 -24.90
C SER A 281 -10.60 -14.19 -26.36
N LYS A 282 -10.78 -12.90 -26.65
CA LYS A 282 -10.85 -12.34 -28.02
C LYS A 282 -9.55 -11.66 -28.43
N LEU A 283 -8.52 -11.72 -27.60
CA LEU A 283 -7.26 -10.97 -27.77
C LEU A 283 -7.47 -9.46 -27.95
N LYS A 284 -8.51 -8.92 -27.30
CA LYS A 284 -8.90 -7.51 -27.42
C LYS A 284 -8.49 -6.65 -26.22
N GLY A 285 -7.97 -7.27 -25.13
CA GLY A 285 -7.56 -6.59 -23.92
C GLY A 285 -6.46 -7.32 -23.15
N ILE A 286 -5.60 -6.54 -22.52
CA ILE A 286 -4.75 -7.06 -21.46
C ILE A 286 -5.67 -7.29 -20.27
N GLU A 287 -5.74 -8.53 -19.79
CA GLU A 287 -6.47 -8.84 -18.57
C GLU A 287 -5.65 -8.46 -17.36
N GLN A 288 -4.38 -8.84 -17.35
CA GLN A 288 -3.47 -8.64 -16.24
C GLN A 288 -2.04 -8.39 -16.73
N VAL A 289 -1.22 -7.79 -15.85
CA VAL A 289 0.23 -7.75 -15.98
C VAL A 289 0.80 -8.38 -14.72
N ILE A 290 1.55 -9.47 -14.87
CA ILE A 290 2.09 -10.24 -13.75
C ILE A 290 3.61 -10.21 -13.84
N ALA A 291 4.24 -9.48 -12.93
CA ALA A 291 5.69 -9.50 -12.72
C ALA A 291 6.01 -10.47 -11.58
N SER A 292 7.02 -11.30 -11.73
CA SER A 292 7.40 -12.30 -10.74
C SER A 292 8.90 -12.48 -10.64
N GLY A 293 9.37 -12.84 -9.45
CA GLY A 293 10.77 -12.98 -9.09
C GLY A 293 11.43 -11.63 -8.81
N ASN A 294 11.88 -11.41 -7.58
CA ASN A 294 12.63 -10.24 -7.15
C ASN A 294 12.00 -8.90 -7.60
N VAL A 295 10.68 -8.77 -7.47
CA VAL A 295 9.98 -7.58 -7.94
C VAL A 295 10.38 -6.35 -7.13
N LEU A 296 10.78 -5.29 -7.83
CA LEU A 296 11.02 -3.97 -7.29
C LEU A 296 10.30 -2.93 -8.15
N ALA A 297 9.28 -2.27 -7.60
CA ALA A 297 8.55 -1.20 -8.24
C ALA A 297 8.89 0.15 -7.58
N SER A 298 9.04 1.22 -8.37
CA SER A 298 9.36 2.55 -7.90
C SER A 298 8.72 3.62 -8.78
N ASP A 299 8.21 4.70 -8.19
CA ASP A 299 7.79 5.92 -8.92
C ASP A 299 8.75 7.10 -8.73
N GLY A 300 9.91 6.84 -8.10
CA GLY A 300 10.94 7.80 -7.76
C GLY A 300 10.86 8.30 -6.31
N GLU A 301 9.71 8.22 -5.66
CA GLU A 301 9.51 8.59 -4.25
C GLU A 301 9.08 7.39 -3.41
N LYS A 302 8.14 6.60 -3.92
CA LYS A 302 7.59 5.41 -3.27
C LYS A 302 8.15 4.16 -3.92
N ASN A 303 8.44 3.17 -3.11
CA ASN A 303 9.01 1.91 -3.53
C ASN A 303 8.17 0.75 -3.01
N ALA A 304 8.13 -0.34 -3.78
CA ALA A 304 7.47 -1.57 -3.40
C ALA A 304 8.35 -2.77 -3.78
N LYS A 305 8.54 -3.71 -2.86
CA LYS A 305 9.37 -4.90 -3.02
C LYS A 305 8.58 -6.14 -2.65
N GLY A 306 8.67 -7.19 -3.46
CA GLY A 306 7.99 -8.47 -3.22
C GLY A 306 8.39 -9.54 -4.21
N GLU A 307 7.77 -10.71 -4.11
CA GLU A 307 8.00 -11.83 -5.04
C GLU A 307 7.13 -11.70 -6.29
N THR A 308 5.88 -11.22 -6.13
CA THR A 308 4.96 -11.03 -7.26
C THR A 308 4.27 -9.67 -7.20
N PHE A 309 4.08 -9.08 -8.37
CA PHE A 309 3.29 -7.88 -8.59
C PHE A 309 2.28 -8.15 -9.70
N THR A 310 1.00 -8.06 -9.40
CA THR A 310 -0.08 -8.27 -10.34
C THR A 310 -0.89 -7.00 -10.52
N TRP A 311 -1.01 -6.50 -11.74
CA TRP A 311 -1.94 -5.43 -12.08
C TRP A 311 -3.12 -5.98 -12.86
N ASP A 312 -4.33 -5.74 -12.36
CA ASP A 312 -5.61 -6.13 -12.97
C ASP A 312 -6.20 -4.92 -13.70
N SER A 313 -6.30 -5.02 -15.02
CA SER A 313 -6.77 -3.91 -15.87
C SER A 313 -8.26 -3.63 -15.73
N LYS A 314 -9.06 -4.65 -15.35
CA LYS A 314 -10.52 -4.52 -15.23
C LYS A 314 -10.92 -3.82 -13.93
N ASN A 315 -10.24 -4.18 -12.85
CA ASN A 315 -10.50 -3.64 -11.52
C ASN A 315 -9.62 -2.41 -11.22
N GLU A 316 -8.64 -2.14 -12.07
CA GLU A 316 -7.63 -1.07 -11.89
C GLU A 316 -6.96 -1.17 -10.52
N THR A 317 -6.62 -2.40 -10.13
CA THR A 317 -5.96 -2.73 -8.86
C THR A 317 -4.60 -3.34 -9.11
N ALA A 318 -3.63 -2.95 -8.29
CA ALA A 318 -2.32 -3.58 -8.22
C ALA A 318 -2.21 -4.36 -6.90
N ILE A 319 -1.61 -5.54 -6.96
CA ILE A 319 -1.41 -6.42 -5.81
C ILE A 319 0.07 -6.77 -5.75
N LEU A 320 0.67 -6.54 -4.60
CA LEU A 320 2.03 -6.94 -4.28
C LEU A 320 1.98 -8.07 -3.25
N GLU A 321 2.64 -9.18 -3.52
CA GLU A 321 2.67 -10.36 -2.64
C GLU A 321 4.10 -10.88 -2.47
N ASP A 322 4.38 -11.40 -1.27
CA ASP A 322 5.62 -12.10 -0.96
C ASP A 322 5.39 -13.05 0.23
N ASP A 323 6.17 -14.11 0.31
CA ASP A 323 6.23 -15.01 1.45
C ASP A 323 7.67 -15.03 2.00
N PRO A 324 7.93 -14.54 3.20
CA PRO A 324 6.91 -14.18 4.21
C PRO A 324 6.36 -12.75 4.09
N VAL A 325 7.03 -11.80 3.43
CA VAL A 325 6.69 -10.37 3.58
C VAL A 325 7.03 -9.55 2.34
N ALA A 326 6.01 -8.92 1.75
CA ALA A 326 6.15 -7.81 0.83
C ALA A 326 6.31 -6.48 1.60
N GLU A 327 7.01 -5.53 1.01
CA GLU A 327 7.29 -4.23 1.60
C GLU A 327 6.89 -3.09 0.65
N PHE A 328 6.21 -2.09 1.19
CA PHE A 328 5.95 -0.80 0.55
C PHE A 328 6.56 0.29 1.42
N PHE A 329 7.40 1.16 0.85
CA PHE A 329 8.13 2.14 1.65
C PHE A 329 8.47 3.42 0.88
N ASP A 330 8.61 4.50 1.65
CA ASP A 330 9.17 5.79 1.24
C ASP A 330 10.17 6.27 2.31
N ASP A 331 10.56 7.54 2.26
CA ASP A 331 11.51 8.15 3.23
C ASP A 331 10.97 8.18 4.67
N LYS A 332 9.66 8.06 4.88
CA LYS A 332 8.99 8.26 6.18
C LYS A 332 8.25 7.03 6.68
N ILE A 333 7.76 6.21 5.77
CA ILE A 333 6.83 5.11 6.07
C ILE A 333 7.37 3.82 5.45
N SER A 334 7.31 2.73 6.22
CA SER A 334 7.46 1.37 5.71
C SER A 334 6.28 0.53 6.17
N ILE A 335 5.64 -0.18 5.24
CA ILE A 335 4.54 -1.12 5.49
C ILE A 335 5.01 -2.49 5.04
N THR A 336 4.91 -3.48 5.93
CA THR A 336 5.25 -4.87 5.65
C THR A 336 4.07 -5.79 5.91
N ALA A 337 3.74 -6.64 4.94
CA ALA A 337 2.69 -7.65 5.04
C ALA A 337 2.86 -8.68 3.91
N SER A 338 2.27 -9.85 4.01
CA SER A 338 2.35 -10.85 2.93
C SER A 338 1.56 -10.43 1.67
N ARG A 339 0.63 -9.48 1.79
CA ARG A 339 -0.17 -8.96 0.66
C ARG A 339 -0.53 -7.51 0.86
N ILE A 340 -0.24 -6.67 -0.14
CA ILE A 340 -0.56 -5.24 -0.18
C ILE A 340 -1.30 -4.96 -1.49
N MET A 341 -2.44 -4.29 -1.42
CA MET A 341 -3.29 -3.98 -2.57
C MET A 341 -3.40 -2.47 -2.76
N PHE A 342 -3.34 -2.01 -4.00
CA PHE A 342 -3.47 -0.61 -4.37
C PHE A 342 -4.61 -0.45 -5.38
N SER A 343 -5.51 0.51 -5.18
CA SER A 343 -6.45 0.94 -6.21
C SER A 343 -5.93 2.22 -6.86
N THR A 344 -5.57 2.12 -8.14
CA THR A 344 -5.00 3.24 -8.90
C THR A 344 -6.04 4.33 -9.21
N VAL A 345 -7.35 4.01 -9.17
CA VAL A 345 -8.46 4.96 -9.41
C VAL A 345 -8.92 5.64 -8.14
N GLN A 346 -9.00 4.89 -7.05
CA GLN A 346 -9.56 5.38 -5.78
C GLN A 346 -8.52 6.07 -4.90
N GLY A 347 -7.22 5.90 -5.18
CA GLY A 347 -6.15 6.37 -4.30
C GLY A 347 -6.22 5.67 -2.94
N ARG A 348 -6.49 4.36 -2.95
CA ARG A 348 -6.66 3.55 -1.75
C ARG A 348 -5.64 2.42 -1.70
N MET A 349 -5.08 2.21 -0.51
CA MET A 349 -4.27 1.05 -0.18
C MET A 349 -5.02 0.17 0.81
N ASP A 350 -5.07 -1.13 0.58
CA ASP A 350 -5.64 -2.13 1.47
C ASP A 350 -4.60 -3.22 1.77
N VAL A 351 -4.45 -3.56 3.03
CA VAL A 351 -3.65 -4.69 3.51
C VAL A 351 -4.60 -5.64 4.25
N PRO A 352 -5.14 -6.66 3.56
CA PRO A 352 -6.21 -7.50 4.10
C PRO A 352 -5.73 -8.58 5.07
N VAL A 353 -4.48 -8.54 5.46
CA VAL A 353 -3.79 -9.51 6.31
C VAL A 353 -3.03 -8.81 7.42
N ALA A 354 -2.52 -9.57 8.38
CA ALA A 354 -1.64 -9.08 9.42
C ALA A 354 -0.42 -8.36 8.83
N GLY A 355 0.01 -7.30 9.49
CA GLY A 355 1.16 -6.52 9.02
C GLY A 355 1.71 -5.58 10.06
N GLN A 356 2.70 -4.81 9.62
CA GLN A 356 3.37 -3.80 10.41
C GLN A 356 3.55 -2.51 9.60
N LEU A 357 3.28 -1.38 10.21
CA LEU A 357 3.64 -0.06 9.71
C LEU A 357 4.70 0.53 10.64
N THR A 358 5.77 1.03 10.08
CA THR A 358 6.79 1.82 10.79
C THR A 358 6.83 3.21 10.18
N THR A 359 6.73 4.26 11.00
CA THR A 359 6.78 5.65 10.53
C THR A 359 7.66 6.48 11.44
N VAL A 360 8.28 7.51 10.84
CA VAL A 360 9.10 8.51 11.55
C VAL A 360 8.31 9.80 11.64
N VAL A 361 7.93 10.19 12.85
CA VAL A 361 7.14 11.40 13.10
C VAL A 361 8.04 12.53 13.59
N ASN A 362 8.01 13.65 12.89
CA ASN A 362 8.66 14.88 13.34
C ASN A 362 7.72 15.59 14.32
N LEU A 363 7.98 15.46 15.61
CA LEU A 363 7.30 16.23 16.63
C LEU A 363 7.91 17.64 16.62
N LYS A 364 7.35 18.56 15.82
CA LYS A 364 7.69 19.99 15.92
C LYS A 364 7.33 20.48 17.31
N SER A 365 8.29 20.41 18.25
CA SER A 365 8.20 21.23 19.44
C SER A 365 8.20 22.69 19.00
N LYS A 366 7.10 23.43 19.22
CA LYS A 366 7.14 24.89 19.21
C LYS A 366 8.33 25.30 20.08
N LYS A 367 9.24 26.16 19.55
CA LYS A 367 10.31 26.77 20.30
C LYS A 367 9.74 27.24 21.65
N ARG A 368 10.11 26.55 22.72
CA ARG A 368 9.95 27.07 24.08
C ARG A 368 11.04 28.11 24.30
N ASP A 369 10.61 29.29 24.66
CA ASP A 369 11.51 30.28 25.23
C ASP A 369 12.25 29.65 26.41
N LYS A 370 13.57 29.88 26.43
CA LYS A 370 14.46 29.46 27.51
C LYS A 370 14.03 30.13 28.78
N GLU A 371 13.30 29.49 29.66
CA GLU A 371 13.27 29.77 31.09
C GLU A 371 12.61 28.58 31.83
N ASN A 372 13.34 28.08 32.86
CA ASN A 372 12.98 27.06 33.85
C ASN A 372 13.23 25.56 33.50
N GLU A 373 14.49 25.20 33.69
CA GLU A 373 14.97 23.81 33.91
C GLU A 373 14.66 23.37 35.37
N ASN A 374 13.43 23.17 35.73
CA ASN A 374 13.09 22.42 36.96
C ASN A 374 11.60 22.06 36.95
N GLU A 375 11.21 21.05 36.19
CA GLU A 375 9.93 20.41 36.46
C GLU A 375 9.80 19.05 35.80
N LYS A 376 9.80 18.02 36.65
CA LYS A 376 9.62 16.61 36.32
C LYS A 376 8.13 16.22 36.32
N THR A 377 7.33 16.86 35.48
CA THR A 377 5.96 16.36 35.28
C THR A 377 5.67 16.34 33.79
N LYS A 378 6.09 15.27 33.13
CA LYS A 378 5.80 15.03 31.71
C LYS A 378 4.67 14.03 31.56
N ILE A 379 3.62 14.47 30.93
CA ILE A 379 2.41 13.70 30.62
C ILE A 379 2.65 12.82 29.39
N ILE A 380 1.99 11.72 29.38
CA ILE A 380 1.96 10.42 28.70
C ILE A 380 2.48 10.32 27.24
N PHE A 381 2.62 11.36 26.44
CA PHE A 381 3.11 11.29 25.05
C PHE A 381 4.30 12.21 24.70
N ALA A 382 4.91 12.87 25.66
CA ALA A 382 6.08 13.71 25.42
C ALA A 382 7.35 12.97 25.80
N SER A 383 8.14 12.56 24.82
CA SER A 383 9.45 11.99 25.06
C SER A 383 10.42 13.01 25.63
N SER A 384 11.16 12.60 26.64
CA SER A 384 12.24 13.37 27.20
C SER A 384 13.54 12.64 26.95
N ASP A 385 14.16 12.82 25.80
CA ASP A 385 15.61 12.89 25.79
C ASP A 385 16.11 13.48 24.46
N LYS A 386 16.90 14.50 24.61
CA LYS A 386 17.59 15.22 23.55
C LYS A 386 18.59 14.29 22.87
N LYS A 387 18.25 13.79 21.64
CA LYS A 387 19.31 13.55 20.63
C LYS A 387 18.84 13.27 19.21
N THR A 388 17.57 12.97 18.97
CA THR A 388 17.06 12.85 17.59
C THR A 388 15.75 13.59 17.45
N ASN A 389 15.63 14.44 16.43
CA ASN A 389 14.39 15.20 16.14
C ASN A 389 13.24 14.35 15.62
N TYR A 390 13.34 13.02 15.67
CA TYR A 390 12.40 12.09 15.07
C TYR A 390 12.11 10.94 16.02
N ASP A 391 10.83 10.68 16.27
CA ASP A 391 10.35 9.52 17.00
C ASP A 391 9.86 8.46 16.02
N THR A 392 10.25 7.21 16.21
CA THR A 392 9.74 6.07 15.45
C THR A 392 8.49 5.53 16.11
N ILE A 393 7.41 5.42 15.35
CA ILE A 393 6.16 4.76 15.76
C ILE A 393 6.02 3.49 14.95
N THR A 394 5.75 2.37 15.62
CA THR A 394 5.44 1.09 15.00
C THR A 394 4.01 0.69 15.34
N ILE A 395 3.23 0.33 14.32
CA ILE A 395 1.86 -0.15 14.45
C ILE A 395 1.79 -1.56 13.88
N ASN A 396 1.41 -2.53 14.71
CA ASN A 396 1.16 -3.91 14.30
C ASN A 396 -0.33 -4.18 14.37
N TRP A 397 -0.87 -4.95 13.46
CA TRP A 397 -2.26 -5.40 13.42
C TRP A 397 -2.34 -6.86 12.98
N LYS A 398 -3.41 -7.57 13.38
CA LYS A 398 -3.65 -8.95 12.97
C LYS A 398 -4.71 -9.11 11.89
N GLY A 399 -5.67 -8.20 11.83
CA GLY A 399 -6.71 -8.20 10.82
C GLY A 399 -6.31 -7.47 9.55
N ARG A 400 -6.87 -6.31 9.30
CA ARG A 400 -6.61 -5.53 8.09
C ARG A 400 -6.18 -4.10 8.38
N MET A 401 -5.53 -3.49 7.39
CA MET A 401 -5.27 -2.06 7.33
C MET A 401 -5.83 -1.50 6.03
N SER A 402 -6.40 -0.29 6.06
CA SER A 402 -6.75 0.48 4.87
C SER A 402 -6.27 1.91 5.00
N PHE A 403 -5.81 2.49 3.90
CA PHE A 403 -5.44 3.89 3.80
C PHE A 403 -6.18 4.54 2.62
N GLU A 404 -6.82 5.68 2.86
CA GLU A 404 -7.51 6.47 1.84
C GLU A 404 -6.82 7.83 1.67
N GLN A 405 -6.24 8.03 0.50
CA GLN A 405 -5.51 9.27 0.18
C GLN A 405 -6.42 10.50 0.16
N ASN A 406 -7.67 10.36 -0.30
CA ASN A 406 -8.61 11.50 -0.40
C ASN A 406 -8.97 12.09 0.97
N THR A 407 -9.04 11.27 2.00
CA THR A 407 -9.36 11.65 3.39
C THR A 407 -8.13 11.73 4.28
N ASN A 408 -6.96 11.32 3.78
CA ASN A 408 -5.72 11.14 4.53
C ASN A 408 -5.93 10.33 5.82
N GLN A 409 -6.71 9.26 5.73
CA GLN A 409 -7.07 8.43 6.87
C GLN A 409 -6.53 7.00 6.72
N ALA A 410 -5.89 6.51 7.78
CA ALA A 410 -5.50 5.11 7.93
C ALA A 410 -6.35 4.44 9.01
N ILE A 411 -6.84 3.24 8.74
CA ILE A 411 -7.64 2.42 9.65
C ILE A 411 -6.95 1.07 9.83
N PHE A 412 -6.75 0.66 11.07
CA PHE A 412 -6.18 -0.63 11.45
C PHE A 412 -7.19 -1.39 12.29
N GLU A 413 -7.36 -2.68 12.06
CA GLU A 413 -8.35 -3.52 12.74
C GLU A 413 -7.74 -4.82 13.24
N ASP A 414 -8.28 -5.30 14.35
CA ASP A 414 -8.00 -6.53 15.08
C ASP A 414 -6.60 -6.58 15.72
N ASP A 415 -6.60 -6.62 17.05
CA ASP A 415 -5.41 -6.72 17.91
C ASP A 415 -4.30 -5.72 17.51
N VAL A 416 -4.68 -4.45 17.44
CA VAL A 416 -3.76 -3.37 17.07
C VAL A 416 -2.85 -3.02 18.25
N ILE A 417 -1.54 -2.95 17.98
CA ILE A 417 -0.53 -2.57 18.96
C ILE A 417 0.30 -1.41 18.39
N VAL A 418 0.19 -0.25 19.01
CA VAL A 418 1.05 0.91 18.73
C VAL A 418 2.20 0.93 19.71
N THR A 419 3.41 1.05 19.23
CA THR A 419 4.62 1.14 20.07
C THR A 419 5.37 2.42 19.74
N LYS A 420 5.70 3.19 20.79
CA LYS A 420 6.53 4.39 20.73
C LYS A 420 7.35 4.47 22.03
N GLU A 421 8.69 4.50 21.96
CA GLU A 421 9.62 4.75 23.08
C GLU A 421 9.08 4.40 24.49
N GLY A 422 8.95 3.12 24.83
CA GLY A 422 8.50 2.68 26.16
C GLY A 422 6.98 2.77 26.38
N THR A 423 6.22 3.32 25.46
CA THR A 423 4.75 3.36 25.49
C THR A 423 4.18 2.33 24.52
N LYS A 424 3.20 1.55 24.97
CA LYS A 424 2.42 0.65 24.15
C LYS A 424 0.93 0.95 24.31
N LEU A 425 0.23 1.01 23.19
CA LEU A 425 -1.23 1.14 23.15
C LEU A 425 -1.82 -0.10 22.46
N TYR A 426 -2.74 -0.76 23.10
CA TYR A 426 -3.49 -1.91 22.61
C TYR A 426 -4.94 -1.48 22.35
N CYS A 427 -5.53 -1.91 21.23
CA CYS A 427 -6.94 -1.69 20.91
C CYS A 427 -7.39 -2.66 19.82
N GLN A 428 -8.71 -2.77 19.61
CA GLN A 428 -9.24 -3.59 18.50
C GLN A 428 -9.33 -2.81 17.19
N ARG A 429 -9.42 -1.47 17.26
CA ARG A 429 -9.45 -0.61 16.08
C ARG A 429 -8.73 0.69 16.37
N LEU A 430 -7.94 1.12 15.41
CA LEU A 430 -7.20 2.38 15.41
C LEU A 430 -7.47 3.15 14.12
N ASP A 431 -8.02 4.34 14.26
CA ASP A 431 -8.23 5.30 13.17
C ASP A 431 -7.20 6.44 13.31
N ILE A 432 -6.46 6.72 12.26
CA ILE A 432 -5.44 7.78 12.23
C ILE A 432 -5.77 8.75 11.10
N ARG A 433 -5.77 10.05 11.38
CA ARG A 433 -5.92 11.12 10.39
C ARG A 433 -4.65 11.94 10.32
N PHE A 434 -4.20 12.20 9.09
CA PHE A 434 -3.02 13.02 8.80
C PHE A 434 -3.44 14.37 8.23
N ASP A 435 -2.68 15.41 8.57
CA ASP A 435 -2.84 16.74 7.97
C ASP A 435 -2.39 16.72 6.50
N SER A 436 -3.28 17.12 5.60
CA SER A 436 -3.05 17.11 4.15
C SER A 436 -1.94 18.03 3.65
N LYS A 437 -1.44 18.97 4.48
CA LYS A 437 -0.44 19.97 4.07
C LYS A 437 1.00 19.55 4.41
N ASN A 438 1.18 18.77 5.47
CA ASN A 438 2.50 18.47 6.01
C ASN A 438 2.68 17.02 6.45
N ASP A 439 1.73 16.13 6.13
CA ASP A 439 1.73 14.70 6.49
C ASP A 439 1.95 14.44 7.99
N SER A 440 1.66 15.43 8.84
CA SER A 440 1.77 15.27 10.28
C SER A 440 0.51 14.60 10.84
N LEU A 441 0.68 13.84 11.92
CA LEU A 441 -0.44 13.23 12.63
C LEU A 441 -1.35 14.34 13.22
N GLU A 442 -2.61 14.39 12.78
CA GLU A 442 -3.64 15.33 13.25
C GLU A 442 -4.41 14.77 14.42
N GLU A 443 -4.94 13.56 14.27
CA GLU A 443 -5.80 12.88 15.25
C GLU A 443 -5.60 11.38 15.20
N MET A 444 -5.65 10.75 16.36
CA MET A 444 -5.65 9.30 16.53
C MET A 444 -6.82 8.90 17.43
N GLU A 445 -7.63 7.97 16.99
CA GLU A 445 -8.73 7.38 17.74
C GLU A 445 -8.56 5.87 17.89
N ALA A 446 -8.34 5.39 19.10
CA ALA A 446 -8.31 3.97 19.44
C ALA A 446 -9.64 3.58 20.08
N THR A 447 -10.23 2.47 19.65
CA THR A 447 -11.53 1.99 20.14
C THR A 447 -11.54 0.50 20.45
N LYS A 448 -12.36 0.14 21.44
CA LYS A 448 -12.56 -1.21 21.99
C LYS A 448 -11.31 -1.77 22.66
N ASP A 449 -11.45 -2.18 23.91
CA ASP A 449 -10.39 -2.79 24.72
C ASP A 449 -9.12 -1.94 24.77
N VAL A 450 -9.29 -0.62 24.91
CA VAL A 450 -8.17 0.31 24.94
C VAL A 450 -7.35 0.11 26.20
N HIS A 451 -6.09 -0.25 26.06
CA HIS A 451 -5.14 -0.40 27.15
C HIS A 451 -3.79 0.23 26.76
N MET A 452 -3.40 1.28 27.44
CA MET A 452 -2.13 1.96 27.26
C MET A 452 -1.21 1.68 28.44
N ILE A 453 0.04 1.36 28.15
CA ILE A 453 1.09 1.10 29.14
C ILE A 453 2.26 2.03 28.81
N GLU A 454 2.66 2.85 29.77
CA GLU A 454 3.85 3.70 29.68
C GLU A 454 4.86 3.28 30.75
N LYS A 455 6.07 2.96 30.31
CA LYS A 455 7.18 2.64 31.20
C LYS A 455 8.12 3.84 31.34
N ARG A 456 8.28 4.35 32.56
CA ARG A 456 9.19 5.45 32.91
C ARG A 456 10.17 5.02 33.99
N GLY A 457 11.39 4.67 33.59
CA GLY A 457 12.34 4.08 34.54
C GLY A 457 11.77 2.83 35.18
N ASP A 458 11.66 2.83 36.51
CA ASP A 458 11.09 1.69 37.27
C ASP A 458 9.57 1.78 37.47
N SER A 459 8.92 2.88 37.13
CA SER A 459 7.46 3.05 37.27
C SER A 459 6.72 2.66 36.00
N ILE A 460 5.55 2.04 36.16
CA ILE A 460 4.63 1.67 35.10
C ILE A 460 3.35 2.49 35.32
N ARG A 461 2.87 3.14 34.28
CA ARG A 461 1.56 3.78 34.23
C ARG A 461 0.68 3.05 33.26
N GLU A 462 -0.56 2.84 33.65
CA GLU A 462 -1.55 2.18 32.82
C GLU A 462 -2.79 3.07 32.66
N ALA A 463 -3.38 3.06 31.47
CA ALA A 463 -4.68 3.66 31.22
C ALA A 463 -5.55 2.66 30.48
N ARG A 464 -6.80 2.50 30.92
CA ARG A 464 -7.77 1.55 30.37
C ARG A 464 -9.10 2.23 30.12
N GLY A 465 -9.76 1.89 29.02
CA GLY A 465 -11.06 2.41 28.65
C GLY A 465 -11.58 1.77 27.37
N ASP A 466 -12.70 2.26 26.88
CA ASP A 466 -13.33 1.77 25.66
C ASP A 466 -12.91 2.58 24.43
N LYS A 467 -12.49 3.83 24.64
CA LYS A 467 -12.06 4.74 23.56
C LYS A 467 -11.00 5.72 24.07
N LEU A 468 -9.96 5.93 23.26
CA LEU A 468 -8.96 6.97 23.48
C LEU A 468 -8.89 7.85 22.23
N ILE A 469 -8.95 9.17 22.40
CA ILE A 469 -8.73 10.17 21.36
C ILE A 469 -7.48 10.97 21.73
N TRP A 470 -6.56 11.08 20.80
CA TRP A 470 -5.45 11.99 20.87
C TRP A 470 -5.50 12.99 19.71
N ALA A 471 -5.61 14.29 20.04
CA ALA A 471 -5.63 15.35 19.05
C ALA A 471 -4.36 16.22 19.18
N SER A 472 -3.46 16.10 18.20
CA SER A 472 -2.14 16.76 18.27
C SER A 472 -2.23 18.29 18.24
N ALA A 473 -3.14 18.85 17.44
CA ALA A 473 -3.32 20.29 17.29
C ALA A 473 -3.77 20.98 18.58
N LYS A 474 -4.56 20.30 19.40
CA LYS A 474 -5.09 20.80 20.68
C LYS A 474 -4.27 20.33 21.87
N ASN A 475 -3.33 19.43 21.65
CA ASN A 475 -2.44 18.83 22.65
C ASN A 475 -3.19 18.28 23.88
N TYR A 476 -4.28 17.52 23.62
CA TYR A 476 -5.02 16.83 24.66
C TYR A 476 -5.28 15.36 24.30
N ILE A 477 -5.48 14.56 25.35
CA ILE A 477 -5.86 13.16 25.29
C ILE A 477 -7.16 13.00 26.05
N GLU A 478 -8.14 12.34 25.45
CA GLU A 478 -9.39 11.95 26.08
C GLU A 478 -9.49 10.43 26.15
N LEU A 479 -9.77 9.92 27.32
CA LEU A 479 -10.03 8.51 27.60
C LEU A 479 -11.46 8.34 28.08
N TYR A 480 -12.21 7.49 27.42
CA TYR A 480 -13.63 7.23 27.71
C TYR A 480 -13.82 5.80 28.18
N GLY A 481 -14.72 5.64 29.17
CA GLY A 481 -15.31 4.37 29.52
C GLY A 481 -16.81 4.42 29.24
N ASN A 482 -17.34 3.45 28.50
CA ASN A 482 -18.77 3.35 28.19
C ASN A 482 -19.45 2.32 29.08
N ASP A 483 -19.03 1.06 28.99
CA ASP A 483 -19.56 -0.05 29.81
C ASP A 483 -18.85 -0.15 31.15
N THR A 484 -17.58 0.25 31.21
CA THR A 484 -16.77 0.33 32.42
C THR A 484 -16.20 1.74 32.54
N LEU A 485 -15.82 2.16 33.75
CA LEU A 485 -15.17 3.44 33.94
C LEU A 485 -13.77 3.43 33.24
N ALA A 486 -13.43 4.55 32.62
CA ALA A 486 -12.05 4.81 32.23
C ALA A 486 -11.17 4.87 33.49
N THR A 487 -10.00 4.24 33.44
CA THR A 487 -9.07 4.19 34.58
C THR A 487 -7.69 4.65 34.19
N VAL A 488 -7.01 5.36 35.07
CA VAL A 488 -5.60 5.71 34.99
C VAL A 488 -4.92 5.32 36.29
N ASP A 489 -3.87 4.51 36.23
CA ASP A 489 -3.15 3.95 37.37
C ASP A 489 -1.64 4.22 37.19
N ASP A 490 -0.99 4.80 38.20
CA ASP A 490 0.46 5.01 38.24
C ASP A 490 1.16 4.16 39.31
N GLY A 491 0.44 3.17 39.86
CA GLY A 491 0.90 2.27 40.90
C GLY A 491 0.67 2.80 42.31
N ASP A 492 0.70 4.10 42.53
CA ASP A 492 0.44 4.76 43.80
C ASP A 492 -0.97 5.40 43.85
N LYS A 493 -1.49 5.77 42.69
CA LYS A 493 -2.80 6.42 42.54
C LYS A 493 -3.56 5.83 41.37
N GLN A 494 -4.82 5.55 41.58
CA GLN A 494 -5.76 5.12 40.56
C GLN A 494 -6.95 6.08 40.51
N ILE A 495 -7.24 6.59 39.33
CA ILE A 495 -8.39 7.45 39.06
C ILE A 495 -9.33 6.71 38.12
N SER A 496 -10.61 6.74 38.44
CA SER A 496 -11.66 6.11 37.64
C SER A 496 -12.82 7.09 37.42
N ALA A 497 -13.24 7.29 36.16
CA ALA A 497 -14.36 8.15 35.77
C ALA A 497 -14.93 7.74 34.43
N PRO A 498 -16.15 8.16 34.04
CA PRO A 498 -16.68 7.93 32.70
C PRO A 498 -15.84 8.55 31.59
N LYS A 499 -15.23 9.71 31.87
CA LYS A 499 -14.30 10.39 30.92
C LYS A 499 -13.16 11.01 31.71
N ILE A 500 -11.93 10.82 31.19
CA ILE A 500 -10.72 11.45 31.74
C ILE A 500 -10.01 12.19 30.59
N THR A 501 -9.81 13.50 30.77
CA THR A 501 -9.14 14.37 29.80
C THR A 501 -7.81 14.87 30.36
N PHE A 502 -6.74 14.76 29.57
CA PHE A 502 -5.42 15.29 29.89
C PHE A 502 -5.06 16.42 28.91
N SER A 503 -4.68 17.55 29.44
CA SER A 503 -4.11 18.67 28.67
C SER A 503 -2.64 18.86 29.05
N GLU A 504 -1.75 18.55 28.13
CA GLU A 504 -0.32 18.71 28.36
C GLU A 504 0.08 20.19 28.45
N SER A 505 -0.48 21.04 27.59
CA SER A 505 -0.17 22.48 27.56
C SER A 505 -0.61 23.19 28.83
N GLU A 506 -1.70 22.74 29.45
CA GLU A 506 -2.22 23.33 30.68
C GLU A 506 -1.72 22.61 31.93
N GLN A 507 -1.11 21.43 31.78
CA GLN A 507 -0.76 20.53 32.89
C GLN A 507 -1.97 20.19 33.77
N LYS A 508 -3.12 19.97 33.13
CA LYS A 508 -4.38 19.69 33.82
C LYS A 508 -4.92 18.30 33.48
N MET A 509 -5.61 17.71 34.44
CA MET A 509 -6.44 16.54 34.24
C MET A 509 -7.84 16.84 34.71
N LEU A 510 -8.83 16.46 33.91
CA LEU A 510 -10.25 16.57 34.23
C LEU A 510 -10.86 15.15 34.20
N ALA A 511 -11.48 14.73 35.30
CA ALA A 511 -12.27 13.48 35.36
C ALA A 511 -13.75 13.87 35.50
N GLU A 512 -14.51 13.67 34.42
CA GLU A 512 -15.91 14.07 34.29
C GLU A 512 -16.87 12.93 34.68
N GLY A 513 -17.95 13.28 35.33
CA GLY A 513 -18.96 12.34 35.84
C GLY A 513 -18.56 11.74 37.18
N LYS A 514 -19.39 10.80 37.66
CA LYS A 514 -19.17 10.11 38.93
C LYS A 514 -17.89 9.28 38.89
N GLY A 515 -16.97 9.54 39.83
CA GLY A 515 -15.66 8.91 39.81
C GLY A 515 -15.10 8.58 41.19
N ASN A 516 -13.90 8.02 41.16
CA ASN A 516 -13.15 7.58 42.31
C ASN A 516 -11.67 7.86 42.17
N LEU A 517 -11.00 8.34 43.21
CA LEU A 517 -9.56 8.38 43.39
C LEU A 517 -9.16 7.46 44.54
N LEU A 518 -8.31 6.49 44.26
CA LEU A 518 -7.64 5.68 45.26
C LEU A 518 -6.15 6.07 45.29
N ALA A 519 -5.62 6.51 46.40
CA ALA A 519 -4.22 6.92 46.57
C ALA A 519 -3.61 6.26 47.82
N LYS A 520 -2.36 5.83 47.71
CA LYS A 520 -1.57 5.36 48.85
C LYS A 520 -1.08 6.57 49.65
N THR A 521 -1.12 6.49 50.98
CA THR A 521 -0.55 7.51 51.87
C THR A 521 0.88 7.14 52.25
N SER A 522 1.78 8.12 52.25
CA SER A 522 3.24 7.92 52.46
C SER A 522 3.64 7.66 53.93
N SER A 523 2.84 7.06 54.77
CA SER A 523 3.26 6.77 56.14
C SER A 523 3.88 5.40 56.31
N GLU A 524 5.09 5.21 55.78
CA GLU A 524 6.04 4.25 56.35
C GLU A 524 6.60 4.75 57.69
N LYS A 525 5.78 5.12 58.64
CA LYS A 525 6.20 5.25 60.03
C LYS A 525 5.75 4.00 60.76
N ASP A 526 6.71 3.21 61.19
CA ASP A 526 6.57 2.05 62.10
C ASP A 526 5.97 0.76 61.54
N GLY A 527 6.34 0.32 60.32
CA GLY A 527 6.03 -1.05 59.84
C GLY A 527 4.53 -1.38 59.70
N LYS A 528 3.68 -0.37 59.59
CA LYS A 528 2.25 -0.52 59.27
C LYS A 528 2.05 -0.48 57.76
N GLU A 529 1.15 -1.33 57.27
CA GLU A 529 0.70 -1.29 55.87
C GLU A 529 0.23 0.13 55.50
N ALA A 530 0.60 0.59 54.28
CA ALA A 530 0.21 1.90 53.78
C ALA A 530 -1.31 2.04 53.78
N GLU A 531 -1.83 3.06 54.43
CA GLU A 531 -3.27 3.35 54.42
C GLU A 531 -3.65 3.92 53.05
N HIS A 532 -4.84 3.54 52.57
CA HIS A 532 -5.40 4.08 51.35
C HIS A 532 -6.32 5.28 51.66
N PHE A 533 -6.14 6.33 50.87
CA PHE A 533 -7.05 7.46 50.81
C PHE A 533 -7.98 7.26 49.62
N ASN A 534 -9.27 7.12 49.85
CA ASN A 534 -10.26 6.88 48.81
C ASN A 534 -11.25 8.07 48.79
N ILE A 535 -11.41 8.70 47.62
CA ILE A 535 -12.29 9.85 47.41
C ILE A 535 -13.25 9.51 46.26
N ASN A 536 -14.54 9.55 46.55
CA ASN A 536 -15.61 9.43 45.56
C ASN A 536 -16.26 10.80 45.35
N TRP A 537 -16.64 11.11 44.15
CA TRP A 537 -17.36 12.33 43.77
C TRP A 537 -18.46 12.00 42.76
N ASP A 538 -19.50 12.88 42.66
CA ASP A 538 -20.61 12.63 41.75
C ASP A 538 -20.57 13.47 40.47
N LYS A 539 -19.79 14.59 40.40
CA LYS A 539 -19.77 15.48 39.26
C LYS A 539 -18.44 15.45 38.49
N GLU A 540 -17.38 15.95 39.11
CA GLU A 540 -16.08 16.07 38.44
C GLU A 540 -14.92 16.18 39.43
N MET A 541 -13.72 15.84 38.97
CA MET A 541 -12.44 16.13 39.61
C MET A 541 -11.54 16.88 38.65
N ILE A 542 -10.93 17.97 39.11
CA ILE A 542 -9.99 18.80 38.37
C ILE A 542 -8.62 18.79 39.07
N TYR A 543 -7.61 18.21 38.45
CA TYR A 543 -6.23 18.29 38.93
C TYR A 543 -5.44 19.35 38.13
N ASN A 544 -4.80 20.28 38.85
CA ASN A 544 -3.89 21.26 38.33
C ASN A 544 -2.45 20.89 38.73
N GLY A 545 -1.66 20.43 37.79
CA GLY A 545 -0.29 19.99 38.04
C GLY A 545 0.67 21.14 38.39
N LYS A 546 0.39 22.39 37.95
CA LYS A 546 1.19 23.57 38.32
C LYS A 546 1.03 23.94 39.80
N ASP A 547 -0.19 23.90 40.27
CA ASP A 547 -0.54 24.27 41.65
C ASP A 547 -0.49 23.06 42.57
N LYS A 548 -0.41 21.84 42.01
CA LYS A 548 -0.48 20.55 42.72
C LYS A 548 -1.71 20.44 43.60
N ILE A 549 -2.88 20.78 43.04
CA ILE A 549 -4.18 20.75 43.71
C ILE A 549 -5.14 19.90 42.87
N ALA A 550 -5.87 19.01 43.56
CA ALA A 550 -7.06 18.33 43.03
C ALA A 550 -8.32 18.87 43.73
N ASN A 551 -9.27 19.34 42.92
CA ASN A 551 -10.57 19.82 43.36
C ASN A 551 -11.63 18.80 42.97
N PHE A 552 -12.44 18.37 43.95
CA PHE A 552 -13.51 17.42 43.78
C PHE A 552 -14.85 18.11 44.05
N TYR A 553 -15.87 17.84 43.22
CA TYR A 553 -17.14 18.54 43.25
C TYR A 553 -18.32 17.59 43.33
N GLU A 554 -19.30 17.96 44.15
CA GLU A 554 -20.58 17.33 44.45
C GLU A 554 -20.51 15.99 45.19
N MET A 555 -21.18 15.91 46.31
CA MET A 555 -21.41 14.72 47.14
C MET A 555 -20.13 13.91 47.39
N ILE A 556 -19.10 14.58 47.87
CA ILE A 556 -17.80 13.96 48.11
C ILE A 556 -17.89 13.01 49.29
N LYS A 557 -17.39 11.79 49.14
CA LYS A 557 -17.19 10.80 50.19
C LYS A 557 -15.73 10.37 50.20
N ALA A 558 -14.99 10.82 51.19
CA ALA A 558 -13.59 10.46 51.36
C ALA A 558 -13.39 9.56 52.57
N THR A 559 -12.49 8.58 52.48
CA THR A 559 -12.13 7.68 53.57
C THR A 559 -10.60 7.54 53.67
N LYS A 560 -10.09 7.53 54.93
CA LYS A 560 -8.71 7.18 55.27
C LYS A 560 -8.74 6.18 56.41
N GLY A 561 -8.38 4.92 56.12
CA GLY A 561 -8.61 3.84 57.07
C GLY A 561 -10.12 3.73 57.44
N LYS A 562 -10.44 3.85 58.75
CA LYS A 562 -11.84 3.84 59.21
C LYS A 562 -12.50 5.23 59.26
N ASN A 563 -11.71 6.30 59.08
CA ASN A 563 -12.23 7.67 59.12
C ASN A 563 -12.99 8.00 57.84
N LYS A 564 -14.12 8.68 57.96
CA LYS A 564 -15.00 9.09 56.87
C LYS A 564 -15.18 10.61 56.87
N LEU A 565 -15.24 11.17 55.69
CA LEU A 565 -15.51 12.59 55.45
C LEU A 565 -16.53 12.70 54.33
N ASP A 566 -17.66 13.35 54.59
CA ASP A 566 -18.63 13.72 53.55
C ASP A 566 -18.64 15.27 53.44
N CYS A 567 -18.74 15.80 52.23
CA CYS A 567 -18.79 17.25 51.98
C CYS A 567 -19.29 17.56 50.56
N ASP A 568 -19.55 18.84 50.28
CA ASP A 568 -20.00 19.27 48.93
C ASP A 568 -18.83 19.47 47.97
N ARG A 569 -17.65 19.92 48.48
CA ARG A 569 -16.42 20.13 47.74
C ARG A 569 -15.21 19.75 48.59
N LEU A 570 -14.21 19.15 47.96
CA LEU A 570 -12.95 18.81 48.60
C LEU A 570 -11.77 19.29 47.75
N ASP A 571 -10.86 20.06 48.34
CA ASP A 571 -9.60 20.47 47.74
C ASP A 571 -8.47 19.69 48.42
N VAL A 572 -7.69 18.96 47.61
CA VAL A 572 -6.56 18.12 48.07
C VAL A 572 -5.26 18.70 47.52
N PHE A 573 -4.31 18.96 48.39
CA PHE A 573 -3.02 19.55 48.11
C PHE A 573 -1.92 18.50 48.18
N PHE A 574 -1.05 18.47 47.19
CA PHE A 574 0.06 17.51 47.09
C PHE A 574 1.40 18.18 47.38
N ASP A 575 2.38 17.42 47.86
CA ASP A 575 3.77 17.82 48.03
C ASP A 575 4.56 17.63 46.70
N ASP A 576 5.89 17.90 46.75
CA ASP A 576 6.76 17.76 45.55
C ASP A 576 7.01 16.29 45.15
N LYS A 577 6.65 15.35 45.99
CA LYS A 577 6.68 13.92 45.72
C LYS A 577 5.31 13.36 45.35
N ASP A 578 4.33 14.24 45.09
CA ASP A 578 2.96 13.90 44.80
C ASP A 578 2.20 13.13 45.91
N ASN A 579 2.64 13.25 47.17
CA ASN A 579 1.90 12.75 48.30
C ASN A 579 0.88 13.78 48.80
N ILE A 580 -0.26 13.32 49.33
CA ILE A 580 -1.26 14.20 49.90
C ILE A 580 -0.73 14.84 51.16
N LYS A 581 -0.64 16.18 51.21
CA LYS A 581 -0.19 16.95 52.39
C LYS A 581 -1.30 17.60 53.18
N LYS A 582 -2.33 18.09 52.50
CA LYS A 582 -3.46 18.81 53.14
C LYS A 582 -4.74 18.50 52.36
N ALA A 583 -5.86 18.47 53.06
CA ALA A 583 -7.19 18.44 52.48
C ALA A 583 -8.06 19.57 53.10
N THR A 584 -8.90 20.22 52.27
CA THR A 584 -9.85 21.22 52.72
C THR A 584 -11.23 20.89 52.17
N ALA A 585 -12.18 20.62 53.08
CA ALA A 585 -13.55 20.28 52.75
C ALA A 585 -14.48 21.45 52.98
N PHE A 586 -15.40 21.70 52.07
CA PHE A 586 -16.36 22.80 52.09
C PHE A 586 -17.80 22.31 51.94
N GLY A 587 -18.71 22.95 52.69
CA GLY A 587 -20.16 22.71 52.62
C GLY A 587 -20.58 21.37 53.21
N ASN A 588 -21.61 21.36 54.02
CA ASN A 588 -22.21 20.17 54.62
C ASN A 588 -21.19 19.14 55.15
N VAL A 589 -20.12 19.64 55.81
CA VAL A 589 -19.02 18.80 56.25
C VAL A 589 -19.47 17.87 57.36
N TYR A 590 -19.37 16.56 57.18
CA TYR A 590 -19.57 15.51 58.18
C TYR A 590 -18.32 14.65 58.28
N ILE A 591 -17.81 14.46 59.48
CA ILE A 591 -16.68 13.60 59.80
C ILE A 591 -17.13 12.51 60.75
N ASN A 592 -16.66 11.28 60.54
CA ASN A 592 -16.85 10.17 61.46
C ASN A 592 -15.52 9.45 61.68
N SER A 593 -15.08 9.36 62.93
CA SER A 593 -13.88 8.65 63.36
C SER A 593 -14.26 7.59 64.42
N PRO A 594 -14.58 6.34 64.00
CA PRO A 594 -15.02 5.29 64.89
C PRO A 594 -13.99 4.89 65.97
N ASP A 595 -12.69 4.91 65.58
CA ASP A 595 -11.59 4.52 66.47
C ASP A 595 -11.31 5.57 67.58
N SER A 596 -11.94 6.75 67.50
CA SER A 596 -11.84 7.83 68.45
C SER A 596 -13.09 7.95 69.32
N ASP A 597 -13.57 6.85 69.93
CA ASP A 597 -14.77 6.79 70.73
C ASP A 597 -16.02 7.23 69.93
N ASN A 598 -16.15 6.79 68.66
CA ASN A 598 -17.21 7.19 67.75
C ASN A 598 -17.39 8.72 67.71
N THR A 599 -16.30 9.41 67.45
CA THR A 599 -16.30 10.87 67.30
C THR A 599 -16.94 11.27 65.99
N GLU A 600 -17.97 12.07 65.99
CA GLU A 600 -18.61 12.67 64.83
C GLU A 600 -18.45 14.19 64.85
N GLY A 601 -18.20 14.81 63.72
CA GLY A 601 -18.11 16.25 63.58
C GLY A 601 -19.00 16.76 62.45
N LEU A 602 -19.72 17.86 62.69
CA LEU A 602 -20.51 18.55 61.66
C LEU A 602 -20.09 20.02 61.59
N GLY A 603 -19.88 20.49 60.35
CA GLY A 603 -19.42 21.86 60.10
C GLY A 603 -19.67 22.34 58.70
N THR A 604 -19.09 23.50 58.37
CA THR A 604 -19.15 24.08 57.00
C THR A 604 -17.81 24.11 56.32
N LEU A 605 -16.71 23.98 57.09
CA LEU A 605 -15.34 23.93 56.60
C LEU A 605 -14.51 22.99 57.46
N LEU A 606 -13.72 22.13 56.83
CA LEU A 606 -12.70 21.33 57.48
C LEU A 606 -11.36 21.60 56.80
N GLU A 607 -10.35 21.92 57.58
CA GLU A 607 -8.94 21.95 57.14
C GLU A 607 -8.21 20.80 57.82
N TRP A 608 -7.69 19.86 57.07
CA TRP A 608 -6.98 18.70 57.55
C TRP A 608 -5.54 18.70 57.07
N ASP A 609 -4.61 18.88 58.00
CA ASP A 609 -3.18 18.69 57.75
C ASP A 609 -2.83 17.21 57.96
N LEU A 610 -2.55 16.50 56.86
CA LEU A 610 -2.26 15.07 56.90
C LEU A 610 -0.82 14.74 57.34
N ILE A 611 0.07 15.76 57.31
CA ILE A 611 1.44 15.58 57.80
C ILE A 611 1.50 15.64 59.33
N GLN A 612 0.80 16.63 59.90
CA GLN A 612 0.67 16.83 61.34
C GLN A 612 -0.47 15.99 61.96
N ASP A 613 -1.32 15.44 61.13
CA ASP A 613 -2.54 14.68 61.49
C ASP A 613 -3.49 15.49 62.38
N VAL A 614 -3.60 16.80 62.09
CA VAL A 614 -4.48 17.74 62.80
C VAL A 614 -5.60 18.22 61.89
N ALA A 615 -6.84 18.12 62.38
CA ALA A 615 -8.01 18.59 61.67
C ALA A 615 -8.67 19.76 62.42
N VAL A 616 -9.08 20.82 61.68
CA VAL A 616 -9.77 22.00 62.19
C VAL A 616 -11.14 22.08 61.56
N LEU A 617 -12.18 21.84 62.35
CA LEU A 617 -13.57 21.94 61.91
C LEU A 617 -14.16 23.29 62.31
N THR A 618 -14.68 24.01 61.31
CA THR A 618 -15.30 25.33 61.47
C THR A 618 -16.80 25.24 61.12
N GLY A 619 -17.66 25.90 61.86
CA GLY A 619 -19.09 25.90 61.59
C GLY A 619 -19.66 27.30 61.45
N ASN A 620 -20.75 27.44 60.70
CA ASN A 620 -21.51 28.66 60.59
C ASN A 620 -23.01 28.37 60.88
N PRO A 621 -23.55 28.74 62.03
CA PRO A 621 -22.90 29.61 63.05
C PRO A 621 -21.87 28.87 63.92
N LEU A 622 -22.03 27.56 64.20
CA LEU A 622 -21.15 26.78 65.07
C LEU A 622 -20.92 25.39 64.48
N ALA A 623 -19.73 24.83 64.66
CA ALA A 623 -19.48 23.41 64.45
C ALA A 623 -19.98 22.58 65.64
N GLU A 624 -20.40 21.35 65.33
CA GLU A 624 -20.83 20.38 66.34
C GLU A 624 -19.82 19.22 66.38
N LEU A 625 -19.43 18.82 67.62
CA LEU A 625 -18.67 17.59 67.80
C LEU A 625 -19.51 16.70 68.79
N ARG A 626 -19.70 15.44 68.39
CA ARG A 626 -20.34 14.40 69.19
C ARG A 626 -19.28 13.37 69.58
N LYS A 627 -19.10 13.13 70.84
CA LYS A 627 -18.15 12.14 71.37
C LYS A 627 -18.71 11.53 72.67
N SER A 628 -18.76 10.18 72.73
CA SER A 628 -19.14 9.43 73.92
C SER A 628 -20.45 9.93 74.55
N GLY A 629 -21.46 10.26 73.73
CA GLY A 629 -22.77 10.76 74.21
C GLY A 629 -22.83 12.27 74.54
N ALA A 630 -21.73 12.99 74.51
CA ALA A 630 -21.67 14.44 74.68
C ALA A 630 -21.72 15.16 73.37
N ARG A 631 -22.38 16.32 73.32
CA ARG A 631 -22.36 17.23 72.13
C ARG A 631 -21.69 18.53 72.52
N THR A 632 -20.74 18.98 71.73
CA THR A 632 -20.03 20.23 71.92
C THR A 632 -20.21 21.12 70.69
N PHE A 633 -20.53 22.39 70.92
CA PHE A 633 -20.70 23.37 69.85
C PHE A 633 -19.65 24.48 70.02
N SER A 634 -18.91 24.83 68.95
CA SER A 634 -17.91 25.89 68.94
C SER A 634 -17.75 26.46 67.53
N LYS A 635 -17.19 27.70 67.42
CA LYS A 635 -16.85 28.26 66.11
C LYS A 635 -15.81 27.42 65.39
N LYS A 636 -14.77 27.00 66.14
CA LYS A 636 -13.71 26.14 65.63
C LYS A 636 -13.42 25.02 66.64
N ILE A 637 -13.23 23.82 66.12
CA ILE A 637 -12.88 22.64 66.89
C ILE A 637 -11.62 22.05 66.26
N PHE A 638 -10.57 21.95 67.04
CA PHE A 638 -9.30 21.36 66.65
C PHE A 638 -9.28 19.92 67.15
N PHE A 639 -8.96 19.00 66.27
CA PHE A 639 -8.88 17.58 66.57
C PHE A 639 -7.53 17.01 66.15
N ASP A 640 -6.72 16.59 67.10
CA ASP A 640 -5.50 15.84 66.84
C ASP A 640 -5.87 14.36 66.74
N ILE A 641 -5.75 13.82 65.51
CA ILE A 641 -6.20 12.47 65.17
C ILE A 641 -5.29 11.41 65.81
N THR A 642 -3.99 11.68 65.92
CA THR A 642 -3.01 10.78 66.53
C THR A 642 -3.18 10.68 68.04
N THR A 643 -3.24 11.81 68.72
CA THR A 643 -3.35 11.85 70.18
C THR A 643 -4.81 11.79 70.69
N LYS A 644 -5.80 11.88 69.80
CA LYS A 644 -7.23 11.94 70.08
C LYS A 644 -7.66 13.10 71.00
N ARG A 645 -6.84 14.18 71.04
CA ARG A 645 -7.10 15.38 71.81
C ARG A 645 -7.99 16.35 71.03
N VAL A 646 -8.91 17.01 71.75
CA VAL A 646 -9.79 18.03 71.20
C VAL A 646 -9.52 19.35 71.85
N HIS A 647 -9.42 20.42 71.09
CA HIS A 647 -9.27 21.78 71.54
C HIS A 647 -10.33 22.68 70.87
N TRP A 648 -10.86 23.65 71.54
CA TRP A 648 -11.94 24.52 71.08
C TRP A 648 -11.47 25.97 71.06
N GLU A 649 -11.84 26.74 70.08
CA GLU A 649 -11.64 28.16 69.98
C GLU A 649 -12.99 28.89 70.07
N GLY A 650 -13.17 29.77 71.11
CA GLY A 650 -14.40 30.47 71.41
C GLY A 650 -15.05 29.98 72.75
N ARG A 651 -16.32 30.31 72.95
CA ARG A 651 -17.09 29.83 74.15
C ARG A 651 -17.81 28.54 73.79
N PRO A 652 -17.29 27.35 74.13
CA PRO A 652 -17.97 26.10 73.80
C PRO A 652 -19.28 25.94 74.62
N HIS A 653 -20.32 25.46 73.97
CA HIS A 653 -21.60 25.05 74.64
C HIS A 653 -21.65 23.56 74.68
N TRP A 654 -21.96 22.98 75.86
CA TRP A 654 -22.05 21.54 76.09
C TRP A 654 -23.50 21.13 76.30
N LYS A 655 -23.91 20.05 75.64
CA LYS A 655 -25.13 19.32 75.96
C LYS A 655 -24.74 17.88 76.28
N ILE A 656 -25.02 17.44 77.48
CA ILE A 656 -24.87 16.05 77.94
C ILE A 656 -26.24 15.45 77.96
N TYR A 657 -26.48 14.32 77.33
CA TYR A 657 -27.77 13.61 77.33
C TYR A 657 -27.65 12.37 78.14
#